data_d755d3077601bcf3bf8583f1a8487c6d
#
_entry.id   d755d3077601bcf3bf8583f1a8487c6d
#
_cell.length_a   1.000
_cell.length_b   1.000
_cell.length_c   1.000
_cell.angle_alpha   90.00
_cell.angle_beta   90.00
_cell.angle_gamma   90.00
#
_symmetry.space_group_name_H-M   'P 1'
#
loop_
_entity.id
_entity.type
_entity.pdbx_description
1 polymer ?
#
loop_
_entity_poly.entity_id
_entity_poly.type
_entity_poly.pdbx_seq_one_letter_code
_entity_poly.pdbx_strand_id
1 'polypeptide(L)'
;MTCFKGQFLLTATVVTPLLFAATGATAQTAKRFVVKGVVADAATKEGEQYATMKITSQTDSASTAALAVSEADGSFNMTLKKAGSYRLFVNAMGKQPIVRNFVVSDSEPTVSLDTLYIKEASHVLGAVEIVAQKPLVKADIDKITYDIEEDPDSKTNNILEMLRKVPMVTVDGDSNIKVNGSSGFKVYVNGRPNSMMSKNPKEVLKSMPASSIKKVEVITNPGPKYDAEGVGGILNIVTVGKGIEGYTVTTNAGVSNTDIDAGMYATVKQGKLTVSGTYSYNYYDGRNMHNSYSRLFTGDPATPSASNRYQTGDSRSYNHSHSGNFEASYDVDSLRLVTASFGIWTNRSHSHSLSRSNATAPLSGATFYSYANNGRGVSDNTYLYGNIDYQRLFKQKGRMLTFSYKISGGTNGGDNYSSYDVAEATDEWLPFVKRLSDEHTESNGRSMEHTLQADYTTPIGKAHNVEVGAKYILRDNRSDDDRYVRPNGTDGEYTFDEQYSSHYRHKNDILAAYLGYGLKAGNLSGRLGARYEHTFQKIKYELGEGENFSTGFDDVVPSASVGYRINDENNLRFGYNMRIYRPGIWSLNPYLDQKNPESLRQGNPNLVSEKNHNVQLTYSYFAAKFSVSCTMRYSFTNNNISSVTSLVEDNTIESVKNPTGKLVSYTTYRNIGRTQTASLSSYVNWNIFKNTRLTMNLWGDYSDYNDRQSLHNYGY
;
A
#
# COMPACT_ATOMS: atom_id res chain seq x y z
N MET A 1 19.18 -26.54 30.21
CA MET A 1 19.93 -27.68 29.67
C MET A 1 19.45 -27.96 28.28
N THR A 2 20.36 -27.93 27.31
CA THR A 2 20.27 -28.12 25.84
C THR A 2 19.59 -27.06 25.03
N CYS A 3 20.46 -26.16 24.64
CA CYS A 3 20.50 -25.21 23.55
C CYS A 3 20.19 -25.86 22.20
N PHE A 4 19.17 -25.39 21.46
CA PHE A 4 19.14 -25.54 20.02
C PHE A 4 19.38 -24.17 19.37
N LYS A 5 20.66 -23.82 19.24
CA LYS A 5 21.11 -22.80 18.32
C LYS A 5 20.97 -23.32 16.88
N GLY A 6 19.85 -23.10 16.24
CA GLY A 6 19.71 -23.26 14.81
C GLY A 6 20.25 -22.01 14.11
N GLN A 7 21.55 -21.99 13.82
CA GLN A 7 22.10 -21.09 12.83
C GLN A 7 21.51 -21.47 11.47
N PHE A 8 20.52 -20.71 10.99
CA PHE A 8 20.21 -20.71 9.57
C PHE A 8 21.30 -19.92 8.85
N LEU A 9 22.33 -20.63 8.42
CA LEU A 9 23.19 -20.17 7.35
C LEU A 9 22.28 -20.05 6.10
N LEU A 10 21.88 -18.85 5.75
CA LEU A 10 21.39 -18.57 4.40
C LEU A 10 22.62 -18.61 3.49
N THR A 11 23.01 -19.80 3.06
CA THR A 11 23.79 -19.96 1.84
C THR A 11 22.92 -19.40 0.72
N ALA A 12 23.43 -18.35 0.08
CA ALA A 12 22.91 -17.85 -1.18
C ALA A 12 22.97 -19.00 -2.19
N THR A 13 21.92 -19.81 -2.23
CA THR A 13 21.73 -20.74 -3.32
C THR A 13 21.33 -19.88 -4.52
N VAL A 14 22.29 -19.64 -5.37
CA VAL A 14 22.07 -19.17 -6.74
C VAL A 14 20.92 -20.01 -7.27
N VAL A 15 19.78 -19.37 -7.53
CA VAL A 15 18.69 -19.98 -8.26
C VAL A 15 19.21 -20.30 -9.64
N THR A 16 19.72 -21.50 -9.80
CA THR A 16 19.98 -22.08 -11.11
C THR A 16 18.62 -22.16 -11.80
N PRO A 17 18.46 -21.59 -13.02
CA PRO A 17 17.20 -21.75 -13.73
C PRO A 17 16.99 -23.25 -13.94
N LEU A 18 15.84 -23.76 -13.48
CA LEU A 18 15.35 -25.08 -13.88
C LEU A 18 15.21 -25.06 -15.41
N LEU A 19 16.24 -25.51 -16.10
CA LEU A 19 16.10 -25.99 -17.46
C LEU A 19 15.18 -27.22 -17.37
N PHE A 20 13.93 -27.03 -17.74
CA PHE A 20 13.09 -28.16 -18.14
C PHE A 20 13.77 -28.80 -19.35
N ALA A 21 14.32 -29.96 -19.15
CA ALA A 21 14.70 -30.84 -20.24
C ALA A 21 13.42 -31.18 -21.01
N ALA A 22 13.19 -30.47 -22.10
CA ALA A 22 12.22 -30.85 -23.10
C ALA A 22 12.72 -32.17 -23.72
N THR A 23 12.07 -33.27 -23.39
CA THR A 23 12.19 -34.52 -24.14
C THR A 23 11.93 -34.25 -25.60
N GLY A 24 12.83 -34.74 -26.45
CA GLY A 24 12.92 -34.47 -27.86
C GLY A 24 11.60 -34.60 -28.63
N ALA A 25 11.06 -33.46 -29.02
CA ALA A 25 10.27 -33.34 -30.21
C ALA A 25 11.24 -33.13 -31.35
N THR A 26 11.31 -34.04 -32.29
CA THR A 26 12.02 -33.90 -33.57
C THR A 26 11.62 -32.56 -34.17
N ALA A 27 12.57 -31.64 -34.19
CA ALA A 27 12.40 -30.35 -34.82
C ALA A 27 12.24 -30.60 -36.34
N GLN A 28 11.00 -30.57 -36.80
CA GLN A 28 10.74 -30.28 -38.20
C GLN A 28 11.36 -28.94 -38.49
N THR A 29 12.40 -28.91 -39.30
CA THR A 29 13.06 -27.70 -39.76
C THR A 29 12.01 -26.80 -40.42
N ALA A 30 11.53 -25.81 -39.66
CA ALA A 30 10.57 -24.83 -40.17
C ALA A 30 11.24 -24.13 -41.36
N LYS A 31 10.67 -24.26 -42.55
CA LYS A 31 11.11 -23.52 -43.74
C LYS A 31 11.19 -22.04 -43.39
N ARG A 32 12.35 -21.45 -43.63
CA ARG A 32 12.57 -20.00 -43.44
C ARG A 32 12.58 -19.36 -44.81
N PHE A 33 11.86 -18.29 -44.96
CA PHE A 33 11.80 -17.48 -46.15
C PHE A 33 12.58 -16.19 -45.89
N VAL A 34 13.45 -15.81 -46.84
CA VAL A 34 14.33 -14.67 -46.69
C VAL A 34 13.92 -13.56 -47.64
N VAL A 35 13.84 -12.33 -47.12
CA VAL A 35 13.59 -11.12 -47.92
C VAL A 35 14.77 -10.20 -47.74
N LYS A 36 15.45 -9.88 -48.84
CA LYS A 36 16.65 -9.04 -48.83
C LYS A 36 16.54 -7.91 -49.84
N GLY A 37 17.30 -6.85 -49.64
CA GLY A 37 17.37 -5.71 -50.54
C GLY A 37 18.26 -4.61 -49.96
N VAL A 38 18.27 -3.46 -50.62
CA VAL A 38 18.99 -2.27 -50.19
C VAL A 38 18.03 -1.08 -50.18
N VAL A 39 18.09 -0.28 -49.14
CA VAL A 39 17.43 1.03 -49.10
C VAL A 39 18.47 2.08 -49.42
N ALA A 40 18.23 2.92 -50.43
CA ALA A 40 19.17 3.98 -50.83
C ALA A 40 18.43 5.32 -50.97
N ASP A 41 19.13 6.39 -50.69
CA ASP A 41 18.65 7.75 -50.97
C ASP A 41 18.42 7.96 -52.45
N ALA A 42 17.29 8.51 -52.85
CA ALA A 42 16.96 8.68 -54.27
C ALA A 42 17.83 9.72 -54.99
N ALA A 43 18.39 10.71 -54.26
CA ALA A 43 19.21 11.77 -54.81
C ALA A 43 20.69 11.41 -54.84
N THR A 44 21.26 10.94 -53.70
CA THR A 44 22.69 10.63 -53.57
C THR A 44 23.05 9.24 -54.07
N LYS A 45 22.10 8.31 -54.15
CA LYS A 45 22.29 6.88 -54.45
C LYS A 45 23.08 6.10 -53.41
N GLU A 46 23.42 6.73 -52.29
CA GLU A 46 24.08 6.10 -51.15
C GLU A 46 23.09 5.29 -50.31
N GLY A 47 23.58 4.24 -49.63
CA GLY A 47 22.75 3.42 -48.75
C GLY A 47 22.16 4.23 -47.58
N GLU A 48 20.86 4.10 -47.35
CA GLU A 48 20.16 4.75 -46.23
C GLU A 48 20.31 3.90 -44.98
N GLN A 49 21.15 4.36 -44.05
CA GLN A 49 21.41 3.64 -42.78
C GLN A 49 20.27 3.82 -41.77
N TYR A 50 20.01 2.79 -41.00
CA TYR A 50 19.02 2.79 -39.94
C TYR A 50 17.57 3.08 -40.37
N ALA A 51 17.22 2.85 -41.63
CA ALA A 51 15.86 2.86 -42.09
C ALA A 51 15.09 1.71 -41.42
N THR A 52 13.95 2.00 -40.79
CA THR A 52 13.11 0.99 -40.17
C THR A 52 12.19 0.32 -41.17
N MET A 53 12.14 -1.00 -41.14
CA MET A 53 11.35 -1.83 -42.04
C MET A 53 10.37 -2.70 -41.26
N LYS A 54 9.12 -2.74 -41.72
CA LYS A 54 8.05 -3.57 -41.18
C LYS A 54 7.40 -4.36 -42.29
N ILE A 55 7.30 -5.67 -42.14
CA ILE A 55 6.52 -6.53 -43.02
C ILE A 55 5.22 -6.94 -42.35
N THR A 56 4.10 -6.78 -43.07
CA THR A 56 2.77 -7.28 -42.65
C THR A 56 2.18 -8.20 -43.73
N SER A 57 1.32 -9.12 -43.37
CA SER A 57 0.52 -9.87 -44.35
C SER A 57 -0.45 -8.95 -45.07
N GLN A 58 -0.73 -9.18 -46.36
CA GLN A 58 -1.76 -8.45 -47.08
C GLN A 58 -3.18 -8.78 -46.59
N THR A 59 -3.37 -9.98 -46.04
CA THR A 59 -4.68 -10.45 -45.51
C THR A 59 -4.91 -10.02 -44.06
N ASP A 60 -3.85 -9.67 -43.33
CA ASP A 60 -3.92 -9.17 -41.95
C ASP A 60 -2.87 -8.07 -41.74
N SER A 61 -3.28 -6.83 -41.99
CA SER A 61 -2.41 -5.65 -41.84
C SER A 61 -2.13 -5.26 -40.37
N ALA A 62 -2.85 -5.84 -39.42
CA ALA A 62 -2.69 -5.55 -37.99
C ALA A 62 -1.52 -6.34 -37.38
N SER A 63 -1.20 -7.52 -37.92
CA SER A 63 -0.09 -8.35 -37.42
C SER A 63 1.22 -8.05 -38.13
N THR A 64 2.30 -7.89 -37.35
CA THR A 64 3.65 -7.71 -37.87
C THR A 64 4.31 -9.07 -38.09
N ALA A 65 4.68 -9.37 -39.34
CA ALA A 65 5.34 -10.62 -39.73
C ALA A 65 6.86 -10.58 -39.49
N ALA A 66 7.49 -9.42 -39.71
CA ALA A 66 8.90 -9.18 -39.42
C ALA A 66 9.19 -7.68 -39.25
N LEU A 67 10.26 -7.38 -38.50
CA LEU A 67 10.83 -6.05 -38.31
C LEU A 67 12.34 -6.11 -38.48
N ALA A 68 12.92 -5.09 -39.10
CA ALA A 68 14.37 -4.92 -39.21
C ALA A 68 14.73 -3.44 -39.35
N VAL A 69 16.03 -3.18 -39.30
CA VAL A 69 16.64 -1.88 -39.56
C VAL A 69 17.73 -2.12 -40.61
N SER A 70 17.92 -1.19 -41.56
CA SER A 70 19.00 -1.29 -42.55
C SER A 70 20.36 -1.13 -41.90
N GLU A 71 21.34 -1.87 -42.43
CA GLU A 71 22.76 -1.76 -42.08
C GLU A 71 23.33 -0.41 -42.50
N ALA A 72 24.61 -0.17 -42.18
CA ALA A 72 25.29 1.09 -42.53
C ALA A 72 25.39 1.36 -44.05
N ASP A 73 25.38 0.31 -44.88
CA ASP A 73 25.39 0.37 -46.34
C ASP A 73 23.96 0.37 -46.94
N GLY A 74 22.93 0.48 -46.12
CA GLY A 74 21.51 0.43 -46.49
C GLY A 74 20.96 -0.98 -46.75
N SER A 75 21.79 -2.03 -46.69
CA SER A 75 21.32 -3.40 -46.91
C SER A 75 20.42 -3.89 -45.77
N PHE A 76 19.52 -4.83 -46.09
CA PHE A 76 18.66 -5.49 -45.11
C PHE A 76 18.42 -6.96 -45.46
N ASN A 77 18.18 -7.74 -44.40
CA ASN A 77 17.83 -9.15 -44.51
C ASN A 77 16.78 -9.49 -43.44
N MET A 78 15.60 -9.94 -43.88
CA MET A 78 14.47 -10.24 -43.04
C MET A 78 13.99 -11.66 -43.24
N THR A 79 13.58 -12.34 -42.18
CA THR A 79 13.14 -13.74 -42.25
C THR A 79 11.64 -13.82 -41.96
N LEU A 80 10.91 -14.55 -42.81
CA LEU A 80 9.50 -14.86 -42.67
C LEU A 80 9.29 -16.34 -42.39
N LYS A 81 8.21 -16.67 -41.67
CA LYS A 81 7.90 -18.04 -41.25
C LYS A 81 6.96 -18.80 -42.18
N LYS A 82 6.26 -18.09 -43.07
CA LYS A 82 5.26 -18.70 -43.99
C LYS A 82 5.35 -18.08 -45.35
N ALA A 83 5.02 -18.87 -46.42
CA ALA A 83 4.77 -18.35 -47.73
C ALA A 83 3.48 -17.53 -47.77
N GLY A 84 3.38 -16.54 -48.65
CA GLY A 84 2.18 -15.67 -48.73
C GLY A 84 2.48 -14.33 -49.41
N SER A 85 1.44 -13.50 -49.50
CA SER A 85 1.52 -12.12 -50.00
C SER A 85 1.75 -11.15 -48.86
N TYR A 86 2.77 -10.33 -48.98
CA TYR A 86 3.23 -9.42 -47.94
C TYR A 86 3.36 -7.99 -48.44
N ARG A 87 3.41 -7.08 -47.47
CA ARG A 87 3.65 -5.65 -47.68
C ARG A 87 4.81 -5.21 -46.81
N LEU A 88 5.83 -4.67 -47.42
CA LEU A 88 6.98 -4.02 -46.75
C LEU A 88 6.71 -2.54 -46.63
N PHE A 89 6.85 -2.01 -45.44
CA PHE A 89 6.88 -0.57 -45.13
C PHE A 89 8.31 -0.21 -44.79
N VAL A 90 8.87 0.82 -45.43
CA VAL A 90 10.21 1.37 -45.16
C VAL A 90 10.06 2.80 -44.72
N ASN A 91 10.64 3.14 -43.59
CA ASN A 91 10.60 4.48 -42.98
C ASN A 91 11.99 4.90 -42.59
N ALA A 92 12.43 6.10 -43.01
CA ALA A 92 13.66 6.74 -42.54
C ALA A 92 13.40 8.18 -42.13
N MET A 93 14.22 8.69 -41.23
CA MET A 93 14.06 10.02 -40.66
C MET A 93 14.22 11.10 -41.73
N GLY A 94 13.22 11.97 -41.87
CA GLY A 94 13.22 13.04 -42.88
C GLY A 94 12.94 12.57 -44.33
N LYS A 95 12.55 11.32 -44.54
CA LYS A 95 12.25 10.74 -45.84
C LYS A 95 10.78 10.36 -46.00
N GLN A 96 10.31 10.25 -47.23
CA GLN A 96 8.97 9.78 -47.56
C GLN A 96 8.89 8.26 -47.41
N PRO A 97 7.89 7.71 -46.68
CA PRO A 97 7.78 6.27 -46.46
C PRO A 97 7.52 5.53 -47.81
N ILE A 98 8.17 4.38 -47.98
CA ILE A 98 7.94 3.48 -49.14
C ILE A 98 7.06 2.33 -48.68
N VAL A 99 6.14 1.95 -49.55
CA VAL A 99 5.32 0.73 -49.37
C VAL A 99 5.52 -0.15 -50.59
N ARG A 100 5.97 -1.41 -50.41
CA ARG A 100 6.21 -2.38 -51.48
C ARG A 100 5.47 -3.68 -51.18
N ASN A 101 4.64 -4.11 -52.15
CA ASN A 101 4.03 -5.44 -52.09
C ASN A 101 4.93 -6.46 -52.72
N PHE A 102 5.00 -7.66 -52.16
CA PHE A 102 5.77 -8.80 -52.70
C PHE A 102 5.12 -10.12 -52.27
N VAL A 103 5.50 -11.18 -52.95
CA VAL A 103 5.00 -12.55 -52.67
C VAL A 103 6.21 -13.43 -52.39
N VAL A 104 6.03 -14.30 -51.40
CA VAL A 104 7.01 -15.34 -51.03
C VAL A 104 6.33 -16.69 -51.26
N SER A 105 6.99 -17.56 -51.99
CA SER A 105 6.43 -18.89 -52.32
C SER A 105 7.39 -20.01 -51.93
N ASP A 106 6.89 -21.22 -51.85
CA ASP A 106 7.68 -22.41 -51.57
C ASP A 106 8.68 -22.76 -52.72
N SER A 107 8.41 -22.29 -53.92
CA SER A 107 9.30 -22.42 -55.06
C SER A 107 10.41 -21.35 -55.09
N GLU A 108 10.19 -20.23 -54.42
CA GLU A 108 11.09 -19.13 -54.33
C GLU A 108 11.23 -18.65 -52.85
N PRO A 109 12.03 -19.34 -52.03
CA PRO A 109 12.15 -19.08 -50.61
C PRO A 109 12.99 -17.83 -50.29
N THR A 110 13.67 -17.24 -51.28
CA THR A 110 14.43 -16.00 -51.12
C THR A 110 13.96 -14.98 -52.14
N VAL A 111 13.41 -13.86 -51.64
CA VAL A 111 12.95 -12.73 -52.47
C VAL A 111 13.95 -11.57 -52.34
N SER A 112 14.46 -11.11 -53.47
CA SER A 112 15.25 -9.87 -53.55
C SER A 112 14.31 -8.72 -53.96
N LEU A 113 14.26 -7.69 -53.15
CA LEU A 113 13.45 -6.48 -53.45
C LEU A 113 14.25 -5.38 -54.16
N ASP A 114 15.44 -5.74 -54.69
CA ASP A 114 16.37 -4.82 -55.34
C ASP A 114 16.69 -3.57 -54.48
N THR A 115 16.99 -2.44 -55.10
CA THR A 115 17.24 -1.18 -54.39
C THR A 115 15.95 -0.35 -54.29
N LEU A 116 15.57 -0.07 -53.09
CA LEU A 116 14.41 0.77 -52.75
C LEU A 116 14.86 2.22 -52.54
N TYR A 117 14.58 3.08 -53.52
CA TYR A 117 14.99 4.49 -53.45
C TYR A 117 14.02 5.32 -52.64
N ILE A 118 14.47 5.85 -51.48
CA ILE A 118 13.68 6.69 -50.56
C ILE A 118 13.96 8.17 -50.87
N LYS A 119 12.92 8.96 -51.04
CA LYS A 119 13.00 10.39 -51.37
C LYS A 119 12.92 11.24 -50.12
N GLU A 120 13.52 12.44 -50.13
CA GLU A 120 13.33 13.40 -49.07
C GLU A 120 11.85 13.78 -48.94
N ALA A 121 11.39 13.92 -47.70
CA ALA A 121 10.07 14.47 -47.42
C ALA A 121 10.10 15.96 -47.76
N SER A 122 9.47 16.38 -48.88
CA SER A 122 9.22 17.77 -49.10
C SER A 122 8.45 18.32 -47.91
N HIS A 123 8.97 19.34 -47.22
CA HIS A 123 8.26 20.05 -46.17
C HIS A 123 7.06 20.83 -46.79
N VAL A 124 6.02 20.14 -47.15
CA VAL A 124 4.69 20.74 -47.11
C VAL A 124 4.44 20.93 -45.61
N LEU A 125 4.28 22.18 -45.17
CA LEU A 125 3.69 22.49 -43.86
C LEU A 125 2.28 21.87 -43.87
N GLY A 126 2.26 20.56 -43.73
CA GLY A 126 1.06 19.75 -43.63
C GLY A 126 0.51 19.91 -42.22
N ALA A 127 -0.77 20.02 -42.18
CA ALA A 127 -1.64 20.09 -41.02
C ALA A 127 -0.98 19.65 -39.73
N VAL A 128 -1.00 20.51 -38.74
CA VAL A 128 -0.74 20.16 -37.35
C VAL A 128 -1.67 18.98 -37.03
N GLU A 129 -1.14 17.78 -37.04
CA GLU A 129 -1.84 16.63 -36.47
C GLU A 129 -1.90 16.90 -34.96
N ILE A 130 -3.01 17.46 -34.53
CA ILE A 130 -3.35 17.61 -33.14
C ILE A 130 -3.64 16.17 -32.69
N VAL A 131 -2.60 15.44 -32.29
CA VAL A 131 -2.76 14.25 -31.46
C VAL A 131 -3.35 14.80 -30.17
N ALA A 132 -4.67 14.71 -30.04
CA ALA A 132 -5.36 15.10 -28.84
C ALA A 132 -4.79 14.26 -27.70
N GLN A 133 -3.96 14.86 -26.85
CA GLN A 133 -3.45 14.20 -25.65
C GLN A 133 -4.69 13.78 -24.85
N LYS A 134 -4.83 12.49 -24.66
CA LYS A 134 -5.87 11.98 -23.75
C LYS A 134 -5.65 12.58 -22.37
N PRO A 135 -6.71 13.02 -21.70
CA PRO A 135 -6.55 13.50 -20.32
C PRO A 135 -6.01 12.38 -19.45
N LEU A 136 -4.94 12.65 -18.69
CA LEU A 136 -4.32 11.71 -17.78
C LEU A 136 -5.25 11.31 -16.62
N VAL A 137 -6.25 12.14 -16.34
CA VAL A 137 -7.18 11.95 -15.22
C VAL A 137 -8.61 11.78 -15.75
N LYS A 138 -9.33 10.81 -15.16
CA LYS A 138 -10.75 10.57 -15.39
C LYS A 138 -11.47 10.43 -14.07
N ALA A 139 -12.65 11.02 -13.94
CA ALA A 139 -13.53 10.83 -12.80
C ALA A 139 -14.68 9.89 -13.15
N ASP A 140 -14.83 8.84 -12.36
CA ASP A 140 -16.00 7.98 -12.32
C ASP A 140 -16.82 8.27 -11.06
N ILE A 141 -17.98 7.64 -10.90
CA ILE A 141 -18.89 7.89 -9.77
C ILE A 141 -18.29 7.62 -8.39
N ASP A 142 -17.39 6.64 -8.27
CA ASP A 142 -16.81 6.17 -7.01
C ASP A 142 -15.29 6.31 -6.95
N LYS A 143 -14.65 6.71 -8.04
CA LYS A 143 -13.19 6.77 -8.14
C LYS A 143 -12.68 7.86 -9.06
N ILE A 144 -11.44 8.23 -8.85
CA ILE A 144 -10.63 9.01 -9.79
C ILE A 144 -9.55 8.07 -10.34
N THR A 145 -9.37 8.08 -11.65
CA THR A 145 -8.39 7.26 -12.35
C THR A 145 -7.28 8.15 -12.89
N TYR A 146 -6.03 7.83 -12.60
CA TYR A 146 -4.84 8.43 -13.21
C TYR A 146 -4.20 7.41 -14.16
N ASP A 147 -4.06 7.77 -15.42
CA ASP A 147 -3.49 6.93 -16.46
C ASP A 147 -1.96 7.06 -16.45
N ILE A 148 -1.29 6.07 -15.86
CA ILE A 148 0.18 6.05 -15.74
C ILE A 148 0.84 5.71 -17.08
N GLU A 149 0.23 4.82 -17.86
CA GLU A 149 0.76 4.39 -19.15
C GLU A 149 0.91 5.55 -20.14
N GLU A 150 0.00 6.53 -20.10
CA GLU A 150 0.02 7.73 -20.95
C GLU A 150 0.91 8.85 -20.37
N ASP A 151 1.42 8.75 -19.15
CA ASP A 151 2.34 9.73 -18.58
C ASP A 151 3.80 9.41 -18.98
N PRO A 152 4.50 10.31 -19.69
CA PRO A 152 5.90 10.09 -20.10
C PRO A 152 6.85 9.73 -18.96
N ASP A 153 6.63 10.26 -17.76
CA ASP A 153 7.47 10.04 -16.59
C ASP A 153 7.36 8.61 -16.04
N SER A 154 6.35 7.84 -16.48
CA SER A 154 6.22 6.43 -16.11
C SER A 154 7.38 5.55 -16.59
N LYS A 155 8.11 6.01 -17.61
CA LYS A 155 9.25 5.26 -18.18
C LYS A 155 10.46 5.25 -17.27
N THR A 156 10.62 6.26 -16.43
CA THR A 156 11.82 6.49 -15.61
C THR A 156 11.57 6.42 -14.11
N ASN A 157 10.32 6.60 -13.67
CA ASN A 157 9.96 6.65 -12.25
C ASN A 157 9.46 5.30 -11.72
N ASN A 158 9.49 5.16 -10.40
CA ASN A 158 8.75 4.12 -9.68
C ASN A 158 7.31 4.59 -9.37
N ILE A 159 6.48 3.67 -8.85
CA ILE A 159 5.08 3.99 -8.54
C ILE A 159 4.96 5.03 -7.44
N LEU A 160 5.81 4.98 -6.41
CA LEU A 160 5.75 5.93 -5.31
C LEU A 160 5.92 7.38 -5.81
N GLU A 161 6.85 7.61 -6.73
CA GLU A 161 7.04 8.93 -7.34
C GLU A 161 5.86 9.33 -8.23
N MET A 162 5.28 8.38 -8.97
CA MET A 162 4.07 8.67 -9.76
C MET A 162 2.86 9.02 -8.90
N LEU A 163 2.76 8.46 -7.68
CA LEU A 163 1.68 8.80 -6.75
C LEU A 163 1.64 10.27 -6.36
N ARG A 164 2.76 10.99 -6.40
CA ARG A 164 2.81 12.45 -6.18
C ARG A 164 1.98 13.24 -7.19
N LYS A 165 1.71 12.64 -8.35
CA LYS A 165 0.92 13.24 -9.43
C LYS A 165 -0.53 12.78 -9.43
N VAL A 166 -0.87 11.77 -8.63
CA VAL A 166 -2.21 11.20 -8.58
C VAL A 166 -3.13 12.10 -7.76
N PRO A 167 -4.29 12.52 -8.27
CA PRO A 167 -5.25 13.31 -7.51
C PRO A 167 -5.65 12.61 -6.20
N MET A 168 -5.78 13.38 -5.11
CA MET A 168 -6.18 12.91 -3.78
C MET A 168 -5.19 11.95 -3.10
N VAL A 169 -3.98 11.82 -3.65
CA VAL A 169 -2.86 11.13 -3.01
C VAL A 169 -1.79 12.17 -2.69
N THR A 170 -1.29 12.15 -1.48
CA THR A 170 -0.14 12.95 -1.06
C THR A 170 0.97 12.03 -0.60
N VAL A 171 2.19 12.35 -1.00
CA VAL A 171 3.42 11.67 -0.55
C VAL A 171 4.34 12.75 0.02
N ASP A 172 4.59 12.71 1.31
CA ASP A 172 5.42 13.69 2.00
C ASP A 172 6.93 13.50 1.75
N GLY A 173 7.75 14.34 2.37
CA GLY A 173 9.21 14.26 2.27
C GLY A 173 9.79 12.94 2.79
N ASP A 174 9.15 12.33 3.77
CA ASP A 174 9.52 11.04 4.35
C ASP A 174 8.90 9.85 3.59
N SER A 175 8.27 10.13 2.44
CA SER A 175 7.58 9.14 1.61
C SER A 175 6.35 8.49 2.28
N ASN A 176 5.76 9.12 3.30
CA ASN A 176 4.50 8.65 3.84
C ASN A 176 3.36 9.00 2.89
N ILE A 177 2.50 8.02 2.64
CA ILE A 177 1.40 8.14 1.71
C ILE A 177 0.11 8.43 2.47
N LYS A 178 -0.63 9.44 2.03
CA LYS A 178 -2.00 9.67 2.46
C LYS A 178 -2.93 9.61 1.26
N VAL A 179 -4.03 8.92 1.42
CA VAL A 179 -5.09 8.82 0.40
C VAL A 179 -6.31 9.53 0.95
N ASN A 180 -6.80 10.51 0.22
CA ASN A 180 -7.92 11.34 0.66
C ASN A 180 -7.67 11.99 2.05
N GLY A 181 -6.41 12.38 2.33
CA GLY A 181 -5.96 12.98 3.59
C GLY A 181 -5.73 12.00 4.74
N SER A 182 -5.99 10.71 4.56
CA SER A 182 -5.84 9.69 5.61
C SER A 182 -4.69 8.73 5.30
N SER A 183 -3.91 8.39 6.32
CA SER A 183 -2.91 7.32 6.27
C SER A 183 -3.53 5.91 6.41
N GLY A 184 -4.78 5.82 6.87
CA GLY A 184 -5.50 4.55 7.04
C GLY A 184 -6.18 4.05 5.77
N PHE A 185 -5.49 4.00 4.65
CA PHE A 185 -5.99 3.50 3.37
C PHE A 185 -5.61 2.03 3.14
N LYS A 186 -6.30 1.38 2.20
CA LYS A 186 -5.95 0.02 1.75
C LYS A 186 -5.46 0.04 0.30
N VAL A 187 -4.48 -0.81 -0.01
CA VAL A 187 -3.97 -0.98 -1.37
C VAL A 187 -4.58 -2.23 -1.99
N TYR A 188 -5.11 -2.04 -3.20
CA TYR A 188 -5.63 -3.11 -4.04
C TYR A 188 -4.78 -3.22 -5.31
N VAL A 189 -4.68 -4.41 -5.84
CA VAL A 189 -4.05 -4.68 -7.13
C VAL A 189 -5.08 -5.37 -8.03
N ASN A 190 -5.34 -4.79 -9.19
CA ASN A 190 -6.35 -5.28 -10.14
C ASN A 190 -7.74 -5.51 -9.50
N GLY A 191 -8.12 -4.62 -8.57
CA GLY A 191 -9.39 -4.68 -7.84
C GLY A 191 -9.42 -5.64 -6.66
N ARG A 192 -8.29 -6.21 -6.24
CA ARG A 192 -8.16 -7.18 -5.16
C ARG A 192 -7.33 -6.63 -4.01
N PRO A 193 -7.72 -6.86 -2.74
CA PRO A 193 -6.97 -6.37 -1.61
C PRO A 193 -5.57 -7.01 -1.55
N ASN A 194 -4.54 -6.18 -1.46
CA ASN A 194 -3.16 -6.63 -1.26
C ASN A 194 -2.70 -6.23 0.14
N SER A 195 -2.60 -7.22 1.03
CA SER A 195 -2.29 -6.98 2.44
C SER A 195 -0.86 -6.55 2.66
N MET A 196 0.10 -7.04 1.87
CA MET A 196 1.49 -6.63 1.97
C MET A 196 1.66 -5.16 1.59
N MET A 197 1.10 -4.75 0.45
CA MET A 197 1.12 -3.35 0.03
C MET A 197 0.32 -2.45 0.99
N SER A 198 -0.74 -2.96 1.61
CA SER A 198 -1.51 -2.19 2.59
C SER A 198 -0.77 -2.00 3.92
N LYS A 199 0.08 -2.94 4.33
CA LYS A 199 0.89 -2.83 5.56
C LYS A 199 2.17 -2.04 5.34
N ASN A 200 2.81 -2.20 4.18
CA ASN A 200 4.09 -1.57 3.84
C ASN A 200 4.04 -0.87 2.47
N PRO A 201 3.13 0.12 2.28
CA PRO A 201 2.90 0.72 0.98
C PRO A 201 4.13 1.45 0.44
N LYS A 202 4.86 2.15 1.29
CA LYS A 202 6.05 2.92 0.93
C LYS A 202 7.09 2.04 0.25
N GLU A 203 7.54 0.98 0.94
CA GLU A 203 8.64 0.14 0.48
C GLU A 203 8.26 -0.64 -0.79
N VAL A 204 7.05 -1.20 -0.81
CA VAL A 204 6.60 -1.99 -1.96
C VAL A 204 6.39 -1.12 -3.19
N LEU A 205 5.76 0.06 -3.06
CA LEU A 205 5.50 0.93 -4.21
C LEU A 205 6.77 1.63 -4.72
N LYS A 206 7.76 1.87 -3.85
CA LYS A 206 9.09 2.34 -4.25
C LYS A 206 9.81 1.31 -5.13
N SER A 207 9.63 0.02 -4.87
CA SER A 207 10.28 -1.06 -5.61
C SER A 207 9.64 -1.37 -6.97
N MET A 208 8.43 -0.88 -7.24
CA MET A 208 7.70 -1.19 -8.47
C MET A 208 7.94 -0.15 -9.55
N PRO A 209 8.45 -0.52 -10.73
CA PRO A 209 8.60 0.41 -11.84
C PRO A 209 7.23 0.87 -12.35
N ALA A 210 7.08 2.16 -12.61
CA ALA A 210 5.81 2.72 -13.07
C ALA A 210 5.39 2.18 -14.45
N SER A 211 6.35 1.77 -15.27
CA SER A 211 6.11 1.14 -16.58
C SER A 211 5.36 -0.20 -16.49
N SER A 212 5.32 -0.84 -15.31
CA SER A 212 4.53 -2.06 -15.06
C SER A 212 3.06 -1.79 -14.76
N ILE A 213 2.68 -0.52 -14.61
CA ILE A 213 1.35 -0.10 -14.19
C ILE A 213 0.65 0.64 -15.33
N LYS A 214 -0.58 0.25 -15.58
CA LYS A 214 -1.45 0.90 -16.55
C LYS A 214 -2.05 2.18 -15.98
N LYS A 215 -2.64 2.08 -14.79
CA LYS A 215 -3.33 3.19 -14.14
C LYS A 215 -3.40 2.99 -12.64
N VAL A 216 -3.60 4.09 -11.93
CA VAL A 216 -3.94 4.11 -10.51
C VAL A 216 -5.37 4.63 -10.35
N GLU A 217 -6.18 3.95 -9.57
CA GLU A 217 -7.54 4.35 -9.24
C GLU A 217 -7.62 4.70 -7.75
N VAL A 218 -8.05 5.90 -7.44
CA VAL A 218 -8.31 6.35 -6.06
C VAL A 218 -9.80 6.24 -5.81
N ILE A 219 -10.20 5.26 -5.00
CA ILE A 219 -11.60 5.00 -4.65
C ILE A 219 -11.88 5.71 -3.34
N THR A 220 -12.47 6.89 -3.43
CA THR A 220 -12.74 7.77 -2.28
C THR A 220 -14.06 7.47 -1.60
N ASN A 221 -14.98 6.82 -2.32
CA ASN A 221 -16.26 6.37 -1.80
C ASN A 221 -16.44 4.86 -2.06
N PRO A 222 -15.71 4.00 -1.29
CA PRO A 222 -15.77 2.56 -1.50
C PRO A 222 -17.18 2.03 -1.23
N GLY A 223 -17.71 1.29 -2.21
CA GLY A 223 -19.02 0.65 -2.11
C GLY A 223 -19.05 -0.53 -1.10
N PRO A 224 -20.21 -1.21 -0.97
CA PRO A 224 -20.44 -2.21 0.08
C PRO A 224 -19.57 -3.48 -0.04
N LYS A 225 -19.00 -3.78 -1.20
CA LYS A 225 -18.06 -4.92 -1.39
C LYS A 225 -16.73 -4.75 -0.67
N TYR A 226 -16.36 -3.52 -0.35
CA TYR A 226 -15.12 -3.21 0.36
C TYR A 226 -15.30 -3.33 1.86
N ASP A 227 -14.22 -3.65 2.59
CA ASP A 227 -14.28 -3.81 4.03
C ASP A 227 -14.78 -2.55 4.73
N ALA A 228 -15.60 -2.74 5.76
CA ALA A 228 -16.13 -1.64 6.55
C ALA A 228 -15.07 -0.92 7.38
N GLU A 229 -14.00 -1.63 7.75
CA GLU A 229 -12.87 -1.12 8.51
C GLU A 229 -11.92 -0.31 7.63
N GLY A 230 -11.49 0.87 8.12
CA GLY A 230 -10.56 1.79 7.46
C GLY A 230 -11.26 2.99 6.84
N VAL A 231 -10.71 4.17 7.07
CA VAL A 231 -11.35 5.47 6.75
C VAL A 231 -10.77 6.19 5.55
N GLY A 232 -9.54 5.86 5.12
CA GLY A 232 -8.78 6.66 4.14
C GLY A 232 -9.17 6.46 2.69
N GLY A 233 -9.91 5.41 2.36
CA GLY A 233 -10.19 5.04 0.97
C GLY A 233 -9.34 3.88 0.48
N ILE A 234 -9.35 3.66 -0.84
CA ILE A 234 -8.65 2.56 -1.48
C ILE A 234 -7.80 3.09 -2.63
N LEU A 235 -6.55 2.68 -2.66
CA LEU A 235 -5.63 2.89 -3.77
C LEU A 235 -5.57 1.59 -4.59
N ASN A 236 -6.23 1.57 -5.75
CA ASN A 236 -6.21 0.40 -6.63
C ASN A 236 -5.21 0.59 -7.76
N ILE A 237 -4.18 -0.25 -7.76
CA ILE A 237 -3.13 -0.27 -8.77
C ILE A 237 -3.53 -1.27 -9.85
N VAL A 238 -3.69 -0.80 -11.08
CA VAL A 238 -4.01 -1.65 -12.21
C VAL A 238 -2.75 -1.87 -13.03
N THR A 239 -2.28 -3.10 -13.06
CA THR A 239 -1.07 -3.47 -13.81
C THR A 239 -1.33 -3.50 -15.32
N VAL A 240 -0.26 -3.39 -16.11
CA VAL A 240 -0.31 -3.58 -17.56
C VAL A 240 -0.65 -5.05 -17.81
N GLY A 241 -1.94 -5.34 -17.96
CA GLY A 241 -2.46 -6.68 -18.23
C GLY A 241 -2.89 -6.84 -19.67
N LYS A 242 -2.74 -8.05 -20.24
CA LYS A 242 -3.23 -8.43 -21.57
C LYS A 242 -2.63 -7.62 -22.75
N GLY A 243 -1.32 -7.41 -22.70
CA GLY A 243 -0.54 -6.96 -23.86
C GLY A 243 -0.04 -8.13 -24.71
N ILE A 244 0.71 -7.81 -25.73
CA ILE A 244 1.40 -8.67 -26.69
C ILE A 244 2.09 -9.86 -25.99
N GLU A 245 2.02 -11.06 -26.56
CA GLU A 245 2.84 -12.21 -26.13
C GLU A 245 4.32 -11.83 -26.10
N GLY A 246 5.02 -12.21 -25.04
CA GLY A 246 6.42 -11.89 -24.88
C GLY A 246 6.82 -11.81 -23.41
N TYR A 247 7.96 -11.21 -23.18
CA TYR A 247 8.47 -10.98 -21.82
C TYR A 247 8.90 -9.53 -21.65
N THR A 248 8.84 -9.08 -20.41
CA THR A 248 9.41 -7.79 -19.99
C THR A 248 10.20 -8.03 -18.71
N VAL A 249 11.40 -7.48 -18.66
CA VAL A 249 12.25 -7.46 -17.47
C VAL A 249 12.65 -6.02 -17.22
N THR A 250 12.46 -5.55 -15.98
CA THR A 250 12.91 -4.23 -15.54
C THR A 250 13.74 -4.40 -14.29
N THR A 251 14.89 -3.78 -14.25
CA THR A 251 15.75 -3.72 -13.06
C THR A 251 15.95 -2.27 -12.66
N ASN A 252 16.00 -2.01 -11.38
CA ASN A 252 16.33 -0.71 -10.82
C ASN A 252 17.34 -0.87 -9.69
N ALA A 253 18.19 0.11 -9.52
CA ALA A 253 19.10 0.23 -8.40
C ALA A 253 19.25 1.70 -8.03
N GLY A 254 19.29 1.99 -6.75
CA GLY A 254 19.46 3.33 -6.21
C GLY A 254 20.42 3.30 -5.02
N VAL A 255 21.22 4.34 -4.91
CA VAL A 255 22.11 4.57 -3.78
C VAL A 255 21.98 6.01 -3.34
N SER A 256 21.72 6.22 -2.08
CA SER A 256 21.73 7.52 -1.44
C SER A 256 22.67 7.51 -0.23
N ASN A 257 22.73 8.62 0.47
CA ASN A 257 23.54 8.72 1.70
C ASN A 257 22.97 7.90 2.87
N THR A 258 21.70 7.44 2.77
CA THR A 258 21.00 6.68 3.82
C THR A 258 20.43 5.37 3.31
N ASP A 259 20.29 5.20 1.98
CA ASP A 259 19.58 4.07 1.40
C ASP A 259 20.39 3.38 0.30
N ILE A 260 20.24 2.06 0.22
CA ILE A 260 20.60 1.27 -0.94
C ILE A 260 19.38 0.46 -1.32
N ASP A 261 18.91 0.62 -2.54
CA ASP A 261 17.80 -0.16 -3.06
C ASP A 261 18.17 -0.86 -4.37
N ALA A 262 17.65 -2.05 -4.53
CA ALA A 262 17.75 -2.83 -5.77
C ALA A 262 16.45 -3.58 -5.99
N GLY A 263 15.99 -3.60 -7.25
CA GLY A 263 14.74 -4.27 -7.58
C GLY A 263 14.77 -4.90 -8.96
N MET A 264 13.98 -5.95 -9.13
CA MET A 264 13.74 -6.59 -10.41
C MET A 264 12.25 -6.91 -10.55
N TYR A 265 11.68 -6.60 -11.68
CA TYR A 265 10.37 -7.03 -12.12
C TYR A 265 10.53 -7.84 -13.40
N ALA A 266 9.88 -8.98 -13.48
CA ALA A 266 9.81 -9.78 -14.69
C ALA A 266 8.37 -10.23 -14.95
N THR A 267 7.94 -10.20 -16.20
CA THR A 267 6.66 -10.77 -16.61
C THR A 267 6.83 -11.50 -17.94
N VAL A 268 6.15 -12.62 -18.06
CA VAL A 268 6.09 -13.43 -19.28
C VAL A 268 4.64 -13.73 -19.58
N LYS A 269 4.23 -13.48 -20.81
CA LYS A 269 2.92 -13.91 -21.33
C LYS A 269 3.12 -14.85 -22.50
N GLN A 270 2.58 -16.04 -22.38
CA GLN A 270 2.56 -17.05 -23.45
C GLN A 270 1.18 -17.66 -23.56
N GLY A 271 0.47 -17.39 -24.66
CA GLY A 271 -0.89 -17.86 -24.87
C GLY A 271 -1.84 -17.42 -23.75
N LYS A 272 -2.39 -18.38 -23.03
CA LYS A 272 -3.35 -18.16 -21.94
C LYS A 272 -2.73 -17.89 -20.58
N LEU A 273 -1.41 -18.07 -20.44
CA LEU A 273 -0.69 -17.93 -19.18
C LEU A 273 0.08 -16.62 -19.15
N THR A 274 -0.09 -15.85 -18.09
CA THR A 274 0.75 -14.72 -17.71
C THR A 274 1.37 -15.02 -16.35
N VAL A 275 2.68 -14.91 -16.26
CA VAL A 275 3.42 -15.05 -15.00
C VAL A 275 4.23 -13.79 -14.80
N SER A 276 4.16 -13.22 -13.61
CA SER A 276 4.96 -12.08 -13.22
C SER A 276 5.59 -12.28 -11.84
N GLY A 277 6.76 -11.69 -11.64
CA GLY A 277 7.45 -11.72 -10.39
C GLY A 277 8.15 -10.40 -10.11
N THR A 278 8.20 -10.02 -8.84
CA THR A 278 9.00 -8.91 -8.35
C THR A 278 9.90 -9.38 -7.23
N TYR A 279 11.09 -8.82 -7.18
CA TYR A 279 11.96 -8.92 -6.01
C TYR A 279 12.55 -7.55 -5.74
N SER A 280 12.63 -7.15 -4.47
CA SER A 280 13.34 -5.96 -4.06
C SER A 280 14.10 -6.18 -2.77
N TYR A 281 15.23 -5.52 -2.69
CA TYR A 281 16.07 -5.37 -1.52
C TYR A 281 16.17 -3.88 -1.19
N ASN A 282 16.05 -3.55 0.09
CA ASN A 282 16.28 -2.22 0.59
C ASN A 282 17.11 -2.29 1.87
N TYR A 283 18.18 -1.48 1.91
CA TYR A 283 18.93 -1.18 3.12
C TYR A 283 18.71 0.29 3.46
N TYR A 284 18.40 0.57 4.72
CA TYR A 284 18.24 1.93 5.23
C TYR A 284 19.09 2.10 6.48
N ASP A 285 19.87 3.20 6.55
CA ASP A 285 20.60 3.67 7.73
C ASP A 285 20.04 5.03 8.14
N GLY A 286 19.24 5.06 9.20
CA GLY A 286 18.60 6.27 9.72
C GLY A 286 19.55 7.29 10.34
N ARG A 287 20.87 7.01 10.36
CA ARG A 287 21.92 7.85 10.98
C ARG A 287 21.59 8.26 12.41
N ASN A 288 22.39 9.12 12.98
CA ASN A 288 22.15 9.62 14.32
C ASN A 288 21.06 10.71 14.28
N MET A 289 19.92 10.41 14.90
CA MET A 289 18.84 11.38 15.12
C MET A 289 18.95 11.90 16.55
N HIS A 290 18.95 13.22 16.69
CA HIS A 290 18.87 13.87 17.97
C HIS A 290 17.44 14.32 18.23
N ASN A 291 16.91 14.01 19.43
CA ASN A 291 15.60 14.46 19.88
C ASN A 291 15.67 15.08 21.26
N SER A 292 14.77 15.99 21.54
CA SER A 292 14.58 16.57 22.85
C SER A 292 13.11 16.64 23.21
N TYR A 293 12.82 16.40 24.46
CA TYR A 293 11.48 16.49 25.02
C TYR A 293 11.52 17.26 26.32
N SER A 294 10.60 18.21 26.50
CA SER A 294 10.43 18.93 27.73
C SER A 294 8.99 18.87 28.21
N ARG A 295 8.78 18.64 29.49
CA ARG A 295 7.48 18.72 30.15
C ARG A 295 7.61 19.66 31.33
N LEU A 296 6.93 20.79 31.20
CA LEU A 296 6.85 21.80 32.27
C LEU A 296 5.60 21.52 33.12
N PHE A 297 5.76 21.61 34.42
CA PHE A 297 4.63 21.50 35.34
C PHE A 297 3.86 22.83 35.36
N THR A 298 2.53 22.74 35.10
CA THR A 298 1.66 23.93 34.99
C THR A 298 0.70 24.09 36.16
N GLY A 299 0.75 23.20 37.18
CA GLY A 299 -0.02 23.29 38.40
C GLY A 299 0.61 24.22 39.45
N ASP A 300 0.16 24.09 40.69
CA ASP A 300 0.79 24.82 41.79
C ASP A 300 2.25 24.35 41.99
N PRO A 301 3.24 25.21 41.75
CA PRO A 301 4.63 24.82 41.84
C PRO A 301 5.11 24.49 43.27
N ALA A 302 4.32 24.81 44.29
CA ALA A 302 4.56 24.42 45.67
C ALA A 302 4.14 22.96 45.97
N THR A 303 3.49 22.27 45.02
CA THR A 303 3.13 20.87 45.18
C THR A 303 4.40 20.02 45.36
N PRO A 304 4.52 19.19 46.41
CA PRO A 304 5.75 18.42 46.69
C PRO A 304 6.21 17.52 45.56
N SER A 305 5.29 17.02 44.72
CA SER A 305 5.59 16.14 43.54
C SER A 305 5.74 16.91 42.23
N ALA A 306 5.64 18.26 42.25
CA ALA A 306 5.77 19.06 41.03
C ALA A 306 7.19 18.97 40.47
N SER A 307 7.34 18.62 39.23
CA SER A 307 8.65 18.54 38.57
C SER A 307 8.58 18.92 37.09
N ASN A 308 9.56 19.71 36.65
CA ASN A 308 9.86 19.88 35.24
C ASN A 308 10.72 18.71 34.79
N ARG A 309 10.45 18.15 33.64
CA ARG A 309 11.23 17.04 33.05
C ARG A 309 11.83 17.46 31.73
N TYR A 310 13.09 17.19 31.55
CA TYR A 310 13.84 17.39 30.33
C TYR A 310 14.48 16.08 29.94
N GLN A 311 14.33 15.73 28.68
CA GLN A 311 14.96 14.54 28.11
C GLN A 311 15.60 14.91 26.79
N THR A 312 16.85 14.50 26.61
CA THR A 312 17.55 14.55 25.33
C THR A 312 17.95 13.14 24.93
N GLY A 313 18.00 12.87 23.66
CA GLY A 313 18.36 11.53 23.21
C GLY A 313 18.98 11.54 21.83
N ASP A 314 19.89 10.61 21.64
CA ASP A 314 20.49 10.26 20.35
C ASP A 314 20.05 8.83 20.01
N SER A 315 19.63 8.62 18.78
CA SER A 315 19.24 7.30 18.32
C SER A 315 19.73 7.03 16.91
N ARG A 316 20.08 5.80 16.64
CA ARG A 316 20.40 5.28 15.31
C ARG A 316 19.66 3.99 15.07
N SER A 317 19.09 3.86 13.88
CA SER A 317 18.48 2.61 13.44
C SER A 317 18.92 2.29 12.01
N TYR A 318 19.15 1.02 11.72
CA TYR A 318 19.37 0.54 10.38
C TYR A 318 18.59 -0.75 10.15
N ASN A 319 18.14 -0.96 8.94
CA ASN A 319 17.35 -2.12 8.60
C ASN A 319 17.69 -2.68 7.21
N HIS A 320 17.43 -3.95 7.04
CA HIS A 320 17.47 -4.68 5.79
C HIS A 320 16.08 -5.26 5.52
N SER A 321 15.55 -4.96 4.35
CA SER A 321 14.27 -5.55 3.95
C SER A 321 14.36 -6.24 2.59
N HIS A 322 13.66 -7.35 2.47
CA HIS A 322 13.48 -8.09 1.24
C HIS A 322 12.00 -8.22 0.98
N SER A 323 11.58 -8.00 -0.25
CA SER A 323 10.22 -8.32 -0.67
C SER A 323 10.23 -9.09 -1.99
N GLY A 324 9.39 -10.10 -2.07
CA GLY A 324 9.19 -10.90 -3.26
C GLY A 324 7.71 -11.13 -3.51
N ASN A 325 7.28 -10.98 -4.77
CA ASN A 325 5.94 -11.31 -5.21
C ASN A 325 5.98 -12.17 -6.44
N PHE A 326 5.07 -13.10 -6.50
CA PHE A 326 4.80 -13.94 -7.65
C PHE A 326 3.31 -13.91 -7.96
N GLU A 327 2.94 -13.75 -9.22
CA GLU A 327 1.56 -13.82 -9.68
C GLU A 327 1.49 -14.65 -10.96
N ALA A 328 0.55 -15.56 -11.02
CA ALA A 328 0.22 -16.34 -12.21
C ALA A 328 -1.26 -16.11 -12.55
N SER A 329 -1.55 -15.81 -13.81
CA SER A 329 -2.89 -15.57 -14.32
C SER A 329 -3.13 -16.46 -15.51
N TYR A 330 -4.18 -17.28 -15.47
CA TYR A 330 -4.52 -18.24 -16.53
C TYR A 330 -5.92 -17.99 -17.09
N ASP A 331 -5.97 -17.57 -18.37
CA ASP A 331 -7.21 -17.43 -19.12
C ASP A 331 -7.72 -18.82 -19.49
N VAL A 332 -8.60 -19.44 -18.69
CA VAL A 332 -9.20 -20.75 -19.00
C VAL A 332 -9.87 -20.69 -20.38
N ASP A 333 -10.66 -19.64 -20.58
CA ASP A 333 -11.24 -19.21 -21.85
C ASP A 333 -11.51 -17.69 -21.82
N SER A 334 -12.20 -17.17 -22.84
CA SER A 334 -12.53 -15.73 -22.94
C SER A 334 -13.40 -15.18 -21.80
N LEU A 335 -14.05 -16.06 -21.03
CA LEU A 335 -15.00 -15.71 -19.98
C LEU A 335 -14.52 -16.12 -18.57
N ARG A 336 -13.50 -16.98 -18.46
CA ARG A 336 -13.05 -17.52 -17.18
C ARG A 336 -11.57 -17.27 -16.96
N LEU A 337 -11.24 -16.69 -15.84
CA LEU A 337 -9.90 -16.36 -15.40
C LEU A 337 -9.64 -16.98 -14.03
N VAL A 338 -8.47 -17.60 -13.86
CA VAL A 338 -7.93 -18.02 -12.57
C VAL A 338 -6.65 -17.20 -12.34
N THR A 339 -6.51 -16.62 -11.15
CA THR A 339 -5.29 -15.94 -10.75
C THR A 339 -4.83 -16.50 -9.42
N ALA A 340 -3.55 -16.77 -9.29
CA ALA A 340 -2.91 -17.10 -8.03
C ALA A 340 -1.75 -16.14 -7.79
N SER A 341 -1.61 -15.67 -6.56
CA SER A 341 -0.47 -14.85 -6.16
C SER A 341 0.07 -15.30 -4.81
N PHE A 342 1.38 -15.12 -4.65
CA PHE A 342 2.11 -15.38 -3.43
C PHE A 342 3.12 -14.25 -3.21
N GLY A 343 3.31 -13.83 -1.97
CA GLY A 343 4.31 -12.84 -1.64
C GLY A 343 4.90 -13.05 -0.26
N ILE A 344 6.14 -12.63 -0.13
CA ILE A 344 6.93 -12.61 1.09
C ILE A 344 7.56 -11.24 1.30
N TRP A 345 7.53 -10.78 2.53
CA TRP A 345 8.30 -9.62 2.97
C TRP A 345 9.00 -9.95 4.27
N THR A 346 10.28 -9.61 4.34
CA THR A 346 11.07 -9.76 5.57
C THR A 346 11.80 -8.44 5.86
N ASN A 347 11.93 -8.11 7.12
CA ASN A 347 12.68 -6.96 7.58
C ASN A 347 13.40 -7.30 8.88
N ARG A 348 14.69 -7.00 8.91
CA ARG A 348 15.48 -7.02 10.13
C ARG A 348 15.98 -5.62 10.44
N SER A 349 15.62 -5.14 11.62
CA SER A 349 15.98 -3.79 12.08
C SER A 349 16.83 -3.89 13.34
N HIS A 350 17.82 -3.02 13.42
CA HIS A 350 18.65 -2.81 14.60
C HIS A 350 18.47 -1.36 15.06
N SER A 351 18.31 -1.16 16.35
CA SER A 351 18.23 0.15 16.97
C SER A 351 19.19 0.30 18.12
N HIS A 352 19.72 1.48 18.27
CA HIS A 352 20.52 1.90 19.40
C HIS A 352 20.10 3.29 19.82
N SER A 353 19.89 3.50 21.11
CA SER A 353 19.47 4.79 21.65
C SER A 353 20.19 5.10 22.96
N LEU A 354 20.53 6.35 23.16
CA LEU A 354 21.04 6.87 24.42
C LEU A 354 20.19 8.10 24.76
N SER A 355 19.41 8.03 25.83
CA SER A 355 18.64 9.17 26.32
C SER A 355 19.10 9.57 27.72
N ARG A 356 19.05 10.88 27.99
CA ARG A 356 19.34 11.46 29.29
C ARG A 356 18.12 12.18 29.80
N SER A 357 17.66 11.81 30.97
CA SER A 357 16.49 12.38 31.64
C SER A 357 16.91 13.13 32.87
N ASN A 358 16.38 14.35 33.05
CA ASN A 358 16.61 15.21 34.18
C ASN A 358 15.27 15.76 34.71
N ALA A 359 15.00 15.64 35.98
CA ALA A 359 13.85 16.22 36.65
C ALA A 359 14.30 17.30 37.63
N THR A 360 13.66 18.45 37.55
CA THR A 360 14.01 19.63 38.38
C THR A 360 12.80 20.22 39.10
N ALA A 361 13.01 20.85 40.20
CA ALA A 361 11.99 21.60 40.91
C ALA A 361 11.53 22.81 40.08
N PRO A 362 10.20 23.06 39.94
CA PRO A 362 9.68 24.15 39.11
C PRO A 362 10.12 25.57 39.57
N LEU A 363 10.25 25.77 40.86
CA LEU A 363 10.62 27.10 41.45
C LEU A 363 12.12 27.33 41.56
N SER A 364 12.86 26.35 42.10
CA SER A 364 14.27 26.52 42.39
C SER A 364 15.18 26.05 41.25
N GLY A 365 14.71 25.26 40.33
CA GLY A 365 15.52 24.61 39.31
C GLY A 365 16.44 23.49 39.85
N ALA A 366 16.38 23.20 41.16
CA ALA A 366 17.20 22.15 41.77
C ALA A 366 16.92 20.79 41.15
N THR A 367 17.94 20.01 40.85
CA THR A 367 17.79 18.67 40.31
C THR A 367 17.21 17.72 41.38
N PHE A 368 16.13 17.03 41.03
CA PHE A 368 15.55 15.94 41.81
C PHE A 368 16.23 14.63 41.54
N TYR A 369 16.41 14.32 40.26
CA TYR A 369 17.15 13.16 39.78
C TYR A 369 17.63 13.36 38.35
N SER A 370 18.65 12.62 37.99
CA SER A 370 19.18 12.55 36.64
C SER A 370 19.64 11.11 36.34
N TYR A 371 19.28 10.60 35.16
CA TYR A 371 19.74 9.28 34.69
C TYR A 371 19.92 9.26 33.18
N ALA A 372 20.79 8.36 32.72
CA ALA A 372 20.88 7.96 31.32
C ALA A 372 20.21 6.60 31.11
N ASN A 373 19.61 6.40 29.97
CA ASN A 373 19.07 5.13 29.51
C ASN A 373 19.76 4.76 28.19
N ASN A 374 20.36 3.58 28.14
CA ASN A 374 20.98 3.01 26.95
C ASN A 374 20.13 1.84 26.46
N GLY A 375 19.53 2.02 25.29
CA GLY A 375 18.68 1.03 24.65
C GLY A 375 19.33 0.38 23.43
N ARG A 376 19.19 -0.94 23.29
CA ARG A 376 19.55 -1.68 22.09
C ARG A 376 18.41 -2.62 21.73
N GLY A 377 18.09 -2.70 20.45
CA GLY A 377 17.03 -3.60 19.99
C GLY A 377 17.33 -4.23 18.63
N VAL A 378 16.85 -5.45 18.47
CA VAL A 378 16.79 -6.16 17.20
C VAL A 378 15.35 -6.56 16.98
N SER A 379 14.82 -6.30 15.79
CA SER A 379 13.47 -6.71 15.42
C SER A 379 13.49 -7.46 14.09
N ASP A 380 12.90 -8.64 14.07
CA ASP A 380 12.78 -9.52 12.91
C ASP A 380 11.30 -9.66 12.55
N ASN A 381 10.94 -9.24 11.36
CA ASN A 381 9.56 -9.30 10.87
C ASN A 381 9.51 -10.12 9.58
N THR A 382 8.60 -11.07 9.51
CA THR A 382 8.30 -11.81 8.28
C THR A 382 6.81 -11.79 8.04
N TYR A 383 6.41 -11.51 6.82
CA TYR A 383 5.03 -11.50 6.40
C TYR A 383 4.87 -12.27 5.09
N LEU A 384 3.90 -13.18 5.07
CA LEU A 384 3.54 -14.01 3.92
C LEU A 384 2.09 -13.75 3.54
N TYR A 385 1.81 -13.75 2.25
CA TYR A 385 0.43 -13.80 1.79
C TYR A 385 0.31 -14.66 0.53
N GLY A 386 -0.87 -15.22 0.34
CA GLY A 386 -1.23 -15.89 -0.88
C GLY A 386 -2.70 -15.67 -1.17
N ASN A 387 -3.07 -15.59 -2.44
CA ASN A 387 -4.46 -15.61 -2.81
C ASN A 387 -4.70 -16.41 -4.10
N ILE A 388 -5.90 -16.97 -4.19
CA ILE A 388 -6.41 -17.63 -5.39
C ILE A 388 -7.78 -17.03 -5.69
N ASP A 389 -7.95 -16.55 -6.92
CA ASP A 389 -9.18 -15.96 -7.38
C ASP A 389 -9.68 -16.71 -8.63
N TYR A 390 -10.97 -16.98 -8.66
CA TYR A 390 -11.68 -17.44 -9.84
C TYR A 390 -12.69 -16.39 -10.26
N GLN A 391 -12.60 -15.92 -11.49
CA GLN A 391 -13.52 -14.95 -12.08
C GLN A 391 -14.22 -15.57 -13.28
N ARG A 392 -15.54 -15.46 -13.31
CA ARG A 392 -16.37 -15.86 -14.43
C ARG A 392 -17.17 -14.66 -14.94
N LEU A 393 -16.91 -14.29 -16.17
CA LEU A 393 -17.75 -13.38 -16.93
C LEU A 393 -18.87 -14.18 -17.61
N PHE A 394 -19.99 -13.56 -17.90
CA PHE A 394 -21.09 -14.16 -18.61
C PHE A 394 -21.26 -13.48 -19.97
N LYS A 395 -22.05 -14.09 -20.89
CA LYS A 395 -22.34 -13.48 -22.20
C LYS A 395 -22.99 -12.10 -22.08
N GLN A 396 -23.78 -11.87 -21.03
CA GLN A 396 -24.32 -10.54 -20.71
C GLN A 396 -23.19 -9.65 -20.19
N LYS A 397 -22.88 -8.57 -20.92
CA LYS A 397 -21.83 -7.61 -20.56
C LYS A 397 -22.08 -7.02 -19.16
N GLY A 398 -21.08 -7.06 -18.30
CA GLY A 398 -21.15 -6.55 -16.91
C GLY A 398 -21.65 -7.59 -15.90
N ARG A 399 -22.11 -8.78 -16.32
CA ARG A 399 -22.47 -9.87 -15.41
C ARG A 399 -21.21 -10.67 -15.06
N MET A 400 -20.94 -10.82 -13.76
CA MET A 400 -19.69 -11.39 -13.25
C MET A 400 -19.91 -12.12 -11.94
N LEU A 401 -19.23 -13.24 -11.76
CA LEU A 401 -19.11 -13.97 -10.51
C LEU A 401 -17.62 -14.08 -10.16
N THR A 402 -17.28 -13.80 -8.91
CA THR A 402 -15.91 -13.93 -8.42
C THR A 402 -15.91 -14.72 -7.12
N PHE A 403 -15.00 -15.68 -7.00
CA PHE A 403 -14.65 -16.35 -5.75
C PHE A 403 -13.20 -16.05 -5.44
N SER A 404 -12.94 -15.65 -4.21
CA SER A 404 -11.60 -15.32 -3.71
C SER A 404 -11.32 -16.09 -2.42
N TYR A 405 -10.16 -16.72 -2.36
CA TYR A 405 -9.58 -17.19 -1.11
C TYR A 405 -8.23 -16.53 -0.90
N LYS A 406 -8.04 -15.93 0.26
CA LYS A 406 -6.80 -15.29 0.66
C LYS A 406 -6.33 -15.87 1.99
N ILE A 407 -5.04 -16.15 2.08
CA ILE A 407 -4.32 -16.44 3.29
C ILE A 407 -3.24 -15.38 3.50
N SER A 408 -3.08 -14.89 4.71
CA SER A 408 -1.96 -14.02 5.05
C SER A 408 -1.58 -14.20 6.50
N GLY A 409 -0.31 -14.03 6.80
CA GLY A 409 0.18 -14.15 8.16
C GLY A 409 1.62 -13.74 8.26
N GLY A 410 2.13 -13.70 9.47
CA GLY A 410 3.52 -13.33 9.69
C GLY A 410 3.94 -13.57 11.12
N THR A 411 5.23 -13.42 11.30
CA THR A 411 5.89 -13.43 12.60
C THR A 411 6.57 -12.10 12.82
N ASN A 412 6.56 -11.62 14.06
CA ASN A 412 7.36 -10.50 14.51
C ASN A 412 8.13 -10.94 15.76
N GLY A 413 9.45 -10.84 15.69
CA GLY A 413 10.37 -11.08 16.79
C GLY A 413 10.99 -9.77 17.26
N GLY A 414 11.22 -9.64 18.54
CA GLY A 414 11.93 -8.51 19.14
C GLY A 414 12.84 -9.00 20.26
N ASP A 415 14.06 -8.47 20.31
CA ASP A 415 15.05 -8.70 21.35
C ASP A 415 15.60 -7.34 21.76
N ASN A 416 15.14 -6.83 22.91
CA ASN A 416 15.42 -5.48 23.34
C ASN A 416 16.06 -5.45 24.72
N TYR A 417 17.10 -4.65 24.86
CA TYR A 417 17.80 -4.39 26.11
C TYR A 417 17.69 -2.91 26.45
N SER A 418 17.43 -2.60 27.70
CA SER A 418 17.44 -1.26 28.26
C SER A 418 18.22 -1.27 29.58
N SER A 419 19.23 -0.39 29.71
CA SER A 419 20.02 -0.24 30.94
C SER A 419 20.04 1.21 31.39
N TYR A 420 20.02 1.41 32.68
CA TYR A 420 19.95 2.73 33.30
C TYR A 420 21.25 3.03 34.07
N ASP A 421 21.71 4.26 33.95
CA ASP A 421 22.83 4.82 34.73
C ASP A 421 22.31 6.04 35.47
N VAL A 422 22.20 5.92 36.78
CA VAL A 422 21.69 6.99 37.66
C VAL A 422 22.84 7.86 38.11
N ALA A 423 22.86 9.10 37.62
CA ALA A 423 23.91 10.07 37.98
C ALA A 423 23.66 10.70 39.34
N GLU A 424 22.42 11.09 39.65
CA GLU A 424 22.06 11.71 40.94
C GLU A 424 20.56 11.50 41.25
N ALA A 425 20.23 11.46 42.53
CA ALA A 425 18.87 11.55 43.05
C ALA A 425 18.85 12.10 44.45
N THR A 426 17.87 12.95 44.79
CA THR A 426 17.63 13.40 46.16
C THR A 426 17.04 12.26 46.99
N ASP A 427 17.15 12.32 48.32
CA ASP A 427 16.62 11.28 49.23
C ASP A 427 15.12 11.02 49.00
N GLU A 428 14.37 12.05 48.67
CA GLU A 428 12.93 11.97 48.40
C GLU A 428 12.65 11.18 47.09
N TRP A 429 13.47 11.37 46.07
CA TRP A 429 13.29 10.72 44.75
C TRP A 429 14.09 9.43 44.59
N LEU A 430 15.00 9.15 45.50
CA LEU A 430 15.80 7.93 45.49
C LEU A 430 14.95 6.64 45.42
N PRO A 431 13.80 6.49 46.15
CA PRO A 431 12.93 5.33 46.00
C PRO A 431 12.34 5.18 44.60
N PHE A 432 12.07 6.29 43.89
CA PHE A 432 11.62 6.25 42.51
C PHE A 432 12.70 5.73 41.59
N VAL A 433 13.92 6.29 41.70
CA VAL A 433 15.04 5.92 40.82
C VAL A 433 15.52 4.48 41.06
N LYS A 434 15.44 3.99 42.29
CA LYS A 434 15.73 2.57 42.64
C LYS A 434 14.79 1.55 42.02
N ARG A 435 13.62 1.98 41.48
CA ARG A 435 12.72 1.11 40.73
C ARG A 435 13.14 0.94 39.28
N LEU A 436 14.04 1.77 38.77
CA LEU A 436 14.61 1.60 37.44
C LEU A 436 15.44 0.32 37.46
N SER A 437 15.09 -0.64 36.66
CA SER A 437 15.80 -1.91 36.51
C SER A 437 16.30 -2.04 35.10
N ASP A 438 17.45 -2.63 34.93
CA ASP A 438 17.87 -3.06 33.60
C ASP A 438 16.89 -4.12 33.10
N GLU A 439 16.54 -4.03 31.84
CA GLU A 439 15.51 -4.86 31.22
C GLU A 439 16.04 -5.58 29.98
N HIS A 440 15.63 -6.82 29.81
CA HIS A 440 15.73 -7.57 28.59
C HIS A 440 14.34 -8.07 28.23
N THR A 441 13.85 -7.74 27.05
CA THR A 441 12.51 -8.15 26.58
C THR A 441 12.64 -8.96 25.31
N GLU A 442 12.09 -10.17 25.34
CA GLU A 442 11.94 -11.04 24.17
C GLU A 442 10.48 -11.06 23.74
N SER A 443 10.20 -10.61 22.52
CA SER A 443 8.83 -10.58 21.97
C SER A 443 8.72 -11.53 20.79
N ASN A 444 7.68 -12.37 20.79
CA ASN A 444 7.36 -13.28 19.70
C ASN A 444 5.88 -13.18 19.35
N GLY A 445 5.59 -12.57 18.23
CA GLY A 445 4.23 -12.46 17.70
C GLY A 445 4.02 -13.35 16.48
N ARG A 446 2.82 -13.90 16.36
CA ARG A 446 2.38 -14.63 15.17
C ARG A 446 0.96 -14.22 14.81
N SER A 447 0.73 -13.95 13.54
CA SER A 447 -0.60 -13.65 13.01
C SER A 447 -0.95 -14.54 11.83
N MET A 448 -2.22 -14.95 11.73
CA MET A 448 -2.76 -15.69 10.60
C MET A 448 -4.16 -15.19 10.29
N GLU A 449 -4.44 -14.91 9.02
CA GLU A 449 -5.75 -14.49 8.53
C GLU A 449 -6.13 -15.33 7.30
N HIS A 450 -7.33 -15.89 7.32
CA HIS A 450 -7.97 -16.51 6.17
C HIS A 450 -9.18 -15.69 5.78
N THR A 451 -9.33 -15.39 4.49
CA THR A 451 -10.48 -14.65 3.96
C THR A 451 -11.10 -15.44 2.82
N LEU A 452 -12.39 -15.72 2.92
CA LEU A 452 -13.23 -16.26 1.86
C LEU A 452 -14.19 -15.18 1.40
N GLN A 453 -14.32 -14.95 0.09
CA GLN A 453 -15.22 -13.95 -0.45
C GLN A 453 -15.88 -14.47 -1.73
N ALA A 454 -17.17 -14.19 -1.87
CA ALA A 454 -17.94 -14.47 -3.08
C ALA A 454 -18.70 -13.19 -3.47
N ASP A 455 -18.55 -12.77 -4.74
CA ASP A 455 -19.17 -11.59 -5.31
C ASP A 455 -19.94 -11.93 -6.55
N TYR A 456 -21.16 -11.46 -6.67
CA TYR A 456 -21.95 -11.54 -7.87
C TYR A 456 -22.48 -10.18 -8.28
N THR A 457 -22.19 -9.80 -9.52
CA THR A 457 -22.64 -8.56 -10.13
C THR A 457 -23.48 -8.87 -11.34
N THR A 458 -24.65 -8.25 -11.48
CA THR A 458 -25.53 -8.45 -12.63
C THR A 458 -26.21 -7.16 -13.05
N PRO A 459 -26.09 -6.76 -14.34
CA PRO A 459 -26.90 -5.68 -14.89
C PRO A 459 -28.34 -6.15 -15.11
N ILE A 460 -29.28 -5.30 -14.81
CA ILE A 460 -30.71 -5.45 -15.07
C ILE A 460 -31.10 -4.39 -16.10
N GLY A 461 -31.37 -4.79 -17.34
CA GLY A 461 -31.55 -3.87 -18.46
C GLY A 461 -30.26 -3.09 -18.78
N LYS A 462 -30.42 -1.84 -19.26
CA LYS A 462 -29.29 -0.97 -19.65
C LYS A 462 -28.86 0.02 -18.55
N ALA A 463 -29.73 0.26 -17.59
CA ALA A 463 -29.59 1.36 -16.61
C ALA A 463 -29.25 0.87 -15.20
N HIS A 464 -29.57 -0.37 -14.85
CA HIS A 464 -29.47 -0.87 -13.49
C HIS A 464 -28.35 -1.89 -13.34
N ASN A 465 -27.73 -1.91 -12.18
CA ASN A 465 -26.73 -2.91 -11.81
C ASN A 465 -26.95 -3.33 -10.35
N VAL A 466 -26.93 -4.62 -10.08
CA VAL A 466 -27.07 -5.16 -8.72
C VAL A 466 -25.79 -5.91 -8.37
N GLU A 467 -25.28 -5.69 -7.18
CA GLU A 467 -24.11 -6.38 -6.61
C GLU A 467 -24.54 -7.02 -5.29
N VAL A 468 -24.28 -8.32 -5.15
CA VAL A 468 -24.44 -9.04 -3.88
C VAL A 468 -23.16 -9.79 -3.57
N GLY A 469 -22.85 -9.94 -2.30
CA GLY A 469 -21.71 -10.76 -1.91
C GLY A 469 -21.71 -11.08 -0.43
N ALA A 470 -20.83 -12.03 -0.09
CA ALA A 470 -20.56 -12.45 1.26
C ALA A 470 -19.05 -12.60 1.46
N LYS A 471 -18.62 -12.36 2.69
CA LYS A 471 -17.21 -12.46 3.08
C LYS A 471 -17.09 -13.03 4.48
N TYR A 472 -16.15 -13.92 4.66
CA TYR A 472 -15.80 -14.47 5.97
C TYR A 472 -14.30 -14.31 6.21
N ILE A 473 -13.93 -13.72 7.34
CA ILE A 473 -12.55 -13.48 7.76
C ILE A 473 -12.33 -14.21 9.08
N LEU A 474 -11.32 -15.04 9.13
CA LEU A 474 -10.82 -15.73 10.31
C LEU A 474 -9.46 -15.16 10.65
N ARG A 475 -9.28 -14.60 11.85
CA ARG A 475 -8.00 -14.09 12.35
C ARG A 475 -7.60 -14.82 13.62
N ASP A 476 -6.34 -15.26 13.68
CA ASP A 476 -5.74 -15.88 14.85
C ASP A 476 -4.39 -15.21 15.10
N ASN A 477 -4.28 -14.48 16.18
CA ASN A 477 -3.07 -13.77 16.58
C ASN A 477 -2.60 -14.32 17.92
N ARG A 478 -1.29 -14.54 18.04
CA ARG A 478 -0.62 -14.90 19.29
C ARG A 478 0.50 -13.90 19.54
N SER A 479 0.67 -13.50 20.79
CA SER A 479 1.78 -12.69 21.27
C SER A 479 2.33 -13.31 22.54
N ASP A 480 3.62 -13.51 22.56
CA ASP A 480 4.40 -13.98 23.71
C ASP A 480 5.48 -12.93 23.96
N ASP A 481 5.35 -12.18 25.05
CA ASP A 481 6.27 -11.12 25.45
C ASP A 481 6.86 -11.50 26.82
N ASP A 482 8.13 -11.90 26.82
CA ASP A 482 8.89 -12.29 28.02
C ASP A 482 9.77 -11.13 28.48
N ARG A 483 9.61 -10.73 29.72
CA ARG A 483 10.41 -9.68 30.35
C ARG A 483 11.34 -10.29 31.38
N TYR A 484 12.58 -9.87 31.33
CA TYR A 484 13.62 -10.23 32.31
C TYR A 484 14.17 -8.94 32.89
N VAL A 485 14.40 -8.91 34.18
CA VAL A 485 14.88 -7.75 34.91
C VAL A 485 16.13 -8.04 35.72
N ARG A 486 16.93 -7.03 35.87
CA ARG A 486 18.12 -7.03 36.72
C ARG A 486 18.15 -5.71 37.51
N PRO A 487 18.44 -5.75 38.83
CA PRO A 487 18.57 -4.49 39.57
C PRO A 487 19.63 -3.59 38.96
N ASN A 488 19.33 -2.31 38.84
CA ASN A 488 20.22 -1.34 38.25
C ASN A 488 21.58 -1.27 38.98
N GLY A 489 22.66 -1.17 38.20
CA GLY A 489 24.02 -1.08 38.71
C GLY A 489 24.60 -2.38 39.30
N THR A 490 23.98 -3.53 38.99
CA THR A 490 24.48 -4.85 39.39
C THR A 490 24.91 -5.65 38.15
N ASP A 491 25.95 -6.52 38.35
CA ASP A 491 26.40 -7.46 37.31
C ASP A 491 25.69 -8.83 37.41
N GLY A 492 24.55 -8.88 38.10
CA GLY A 492 23.77 -10.12 38.28
C GLY A 492 23.15 -10.61 36.97
N GLU A 493 22.66 -11.86 37.00
CA GLU A 493 21.89 -12.41 35.89
C GLU A 493 20.50 -11.74 35.81
N TYR A 494 19.95 -11.66 34.59
CA TYR A 494 18.57 -11.24 34.36
C TYR A 494 17.63 -12.34 34.91
N THR A 495 16.64 -11.94 35.68
CA THR A 495 15.61 -12.81 36.24
C THR A 495 14.30 -12.64 35.52
N PHE A 496 13.60 -13.71 35.20
CA PHE A 496 12.31 -13.69 34.57
C PHE A 496 11.28 -12.96 35.45
N ASP A 497 10.58 -11.99 34.85
CA ASP A 497 9.54 -11.21 35.50
C ASP A 497 8.17 -11.69 35.03
N GLU A 498 7.64 -12.71 35.71
CA GLU A 498 6.35 -13.32 35.41
C GLU A 498 5.20 -12.31 35.46
N GLN A 499 5.28 -11.36 36.36
CA GLN A 499 4.21 -10.37 36.58
C GLN A 499 4.04 -9.45 35.37
N TYR A 500 5.14 -9.10 34.70
CA TYR A 500 5.11 -8.15 33.58
C TYR A 500 5.40 -8.81 32.22
N SER A 501 5.52 -10.13 32.19
CA SER A 501 5.47 -10.93 30.97
C SER A 501 4.02 -11.19 30.56
N SER A 502 3.77 -11.38 29.27
CA SER A 502 2.41 -11.55 28.76
C SER A 502 2.35 -12.51 27.58
N HIS A 503 1.57 -13.57 27.72
CA HIS A 503 1.26 -14.50 26.63
C HIS A 503 -0.23 -14.51 26.37
N TYR A 504 -0.67 -14.20 25.17
CA TYR A 504 -2.10 -14.25 24.84
C TYR A 504 -2.37 -14.70 23.41
N ARG A 505 -3.57 -15.20 23.21
CA ARG A 505 -4.13 -15.52 21.90
C ARG A 505 -5.41 -14.76 21.66
N HIS A 506 -5.50 -14.07 20.52
CA HIS A 506 -6.65 -13.30 20.10
C HIS A 506 -7.22 -13.87 18.79
N LYS A 507 -8.43 -14.41 18.86
CA LYS A 507 -9.23 -14.81 17.71
C LYS A 507 -10.24 -13.72 17.39
N ASN A 508 -10.38 -13.39 16.09
CA ASN A 508 -11.30 -12.38 15.61
C ASN A 508 -11.92 -12.84 14.29
N ASP A 509 -13.17 -13.27 14.35
CA ASP A 509 -13.92 -13.77 13.20
C ASP A 509 -14.92 -12.70 12.75
N ILE A 510 -15.02 -12.46 11.44
CA ILE A 510 -15.92 -11.46 10.86
C ILE A 510 -16.72 -12.11 9.73
N LEU A 511 -18.05 -12.15 9.90
CA LEU A 511 -18.97 -12.54 8.85
C LEU A 511 -19.65 -11.29 8.28
N ALA A 512 -19.60 -11.13 6.95
CA ALA A 512 -20.19 -9.99 6.28
C ALA A 512 -21.05 -10.41 5.10
N ALA A 513 -22.18 -9.71 4.92
CA ALA A 513 -23.04 -9.79 3.75
C ALA A 513 -23.32 -8.36 3.24
N TYR A 514 -23.43 -8.18 1.92
CA TYR A 514 -23.64 -6.87 1.36
C TYR A 514 -24.47 -6.89 0.07
N LEU A 515 -25.18 -5.76 -0.12
CA LEU A 515 -26.00 -5.50 -1.30
C LEU A 515 -25.64 -4.10 -1.82
N GLY A 516 -25.46 -3.99 -3.13
CA GLY A 516 -25.26 -2.75 -3.86
C GLY A 516 -26.24 -2.64 -5.02
N TYR A 517 -26.76 -1.44 -5.26
CA TYR A 517 -27.57 -1.10 -6.40
C TYR A 517 -27.01 0.12 -7.11
N GLY A 518 -26.80 0.00 -8.41
CA GLY A 518 -26.32 1.07 -9.30
C GLY A 518 -27.37 1.44 -10.33
N LEU A 519 -27.50 2.74 -10.59
CA LEU A 519 -28.33 3.32 -11.62
C LEU A 519 -27.49 4.19 -12.56
N LYS A 520 -27.72 4.08 -13.87
CA LYS A 520 -27.15 4.97 -14.88
C LYS A 520 -28.23 5.41 -15.87
N ALA A 521 -28.64 6.65 -15.79
CA ALA A 521 -29.71 7.22 -16.62
C ALA A 521 -29.22 8.52 -17.26
N GLY A 522 -28.85 8.46 -18.54
CA GLY A 522 -28.28 9.61 -19.26
C GLY A 522 -27.02 10.15 -18.59
N ASN A 523 -27.08 11.40 -18.17
CA ASN A 523 -26.00 12.11 -17.49
C ASN A 523 -25.98 11.85 -15.96
N LEU A 524 -27.03 11.25 -15.41
CA LEU A 524 -27.13 10.91 -14.00
C LEU A 524 -26.63 9.48 -13.76
N SER A 525 -25.81 9.30 -12.73
CA SER A 525 -25.40 8.00 -12.21
C SER A 525 -25.58 7.98 -10.70
N GLY A 526 -26.03 6.86 -10.16
CA GLY A 526 -26.28 6.68 -8.73
C GLY A 526 -25.82 5.32 -8.27
N ARG A 527 -25.38 5.20 -7.01
CA ARG A 527 -25.09 3.94 -6.34
C ARG A 527 -25.53 4.02 -4.89
N LEU A 528 -26.23 3.00 -4.45
CA LEU A 528 -26.60 2.78 -3.06
C LEU A 528 -26.05 1.43 -2.63
N GLY A 529 -25.66 1.31 -1.38
CA GLY A 529 -25.17 0.05 -0.85
C GLY A 529 -25.30 -0.03 0.67
N ALA A 530 -25.45 -1.23 1.15
CA ALA A 530 -25.41 -1.56 2.57
C ALA A 530 -24.61 -2.84 2.79
N ARG A 531 -23.85 -2.86 3.87
CA ARG A 531 -23.07 -4.01 4.33
C ARG A 531 -23.40 -4.24 5.81
N TYR A 532 -23.73 -5.47 6.15
CA TYR A 532 -23.84 -5.94 7.51
C TYR A 532 -22.59 -6.74 7.87
N GLU A 533 -22.02 -6.49 9.02
CA GLU A 533 -20.90 -7.25 9.58
C GLU A 533 -21.24 -7.71 11.00
N HIS A 534 -21.07 -9.00 11.26
CA HIS A 534 -21.03 -9.57 12.59
C HIS A 534 -19.58 -9.92 12.93
N THR A 535 -19.07 -9.38 14.01
CA THR A 535 -17.71 -9.62 14.50
C THR A 535 -17.77 -10.35 15.83
N PHE A 536 -17.01 -11.42 15.95
CA PHE A 536 -16.82 -12.14 17.19
C PHE A 536 -15.34 -12.12 17.58
N GLN A 537 -15.04 -11.68 18.81
CA GLN A 537 -13.69 -11.66 19.36
C GLN A 537 -13.59 -12.53 20.60
N LYS A 538 -12.51 -13.29 20.70
CA LYS A 538 -12.17 -14.10 21.88
C LYS A 538 -10.70 -13.94 22.21
N ILE A 539 -10.43 -13.50 23.43
CA ILE A 539 -9.08 -13.33 23.95
C ILE A 539 -8.86 -14.36 25.07
N LYS A 540 -7.73 -15.02 25.03
CA LYS A 540 -7.27 -15.96 26.04
C LYS A 540 -5.85 -15.60 26.46
N TYR A 541 -5.67 -15.28 27.72
CA TYR A 541 -4.37 -15.11 28.34
C TYR A 541 -3.86 -16.44 28.91
N GLU A 542 -2.60 -16.75 28.64
CA GLU A 542 -1.90 -17.93 29.13
C GLU A 542 -0.89 -17.56 30.23
N LEU A 543 -0.38 -16.33 30.19
CA LEU A 543 0.52 -15.75 31.18
C LEU A 543 0.28 -14.24 31.28
N GLY A 544 0.53 -13.67 32.48
CA GLY A 544 0.59 -12.24 32.72
C GLY A 544 -0.75 -11.57 32.97
N GLU A 545 -0.73 -10.25 32.90
CA GLU A 545 -1.80 -9.36 33.31
C GLU A 545 -2.88 -9.22 32.24
N GLY A 546 -3.90 -10.06 32.27
CA GLY A 546 -5.06 -10.00 31.41
C GLY A 546 -6.12 -11.01 31.80
N GLU A 547 -7.37 -10.70 31.50
CA GLU A 547 -8.49 -11.58 31.73
C GLU A 547 -9.01 -12.19 30.42
N ASN A 548 -9.45 -13.45 30.51
CA ASN A 548 -10.09 -14.11 29.38
C ASN A 548 -11.46 -13.51 29.17
N PHE A 549 -11.74 -13.00 27.99
CA PHE A 549 -13.06 -12.47 27.63
C PHE A 549 -13.43 -12.73 26.18
N SER A 550 -14.71 -12.59 25.90
CA SER A 550 -15.24 -12.61 24.53
C SER A 550 -16.25 -11.48 24.36
N THR A 551 -16.28 -10.89 23.18
CA THR A 551 -17.22 -9.83 22.83
C THR A 551 -17.62 -9.94 21.37
N GLY A 552 -18.73 -9.30 20.99
CA GLY A 552 -19.21 -9.28 19.61
C GLY A 552 -19.80 -7.92 19.24
N PHE A 553 -19.77 -7.61 17.94
CA PHE A 553 -20.27 -6.36 17.39
C PHE A 553 -21.14 -6.63 16.17
N ASP A 554 -22.25 -5.91 16.06
CA ASP A 554 -23.12 -5.90 14.90
C ASP A 554 -23.10 -4.51 14.27
N ASP A 555 -22.66 -4.44 13.01
CA ASP A 555 -22.49 -3.17 12.32
C ASP A 555 -23.20 -3.18 10.97
N VAL A 556 -24.03 -2.17 10.72
CA VAL A 556 -24.61 -1.87 9.40
C VAL A 556 -23.90 -0.66 8.81
N VAL A 557 -23.34 -0.81 7.64
CA VAL A 557 -22.46 0.17 6.98
C VAL A 557 -23.08 0.61 5.66
N PRO A 558 -23.82 1.73 5.63
CA PRO A 558 -24.42 2.28 4.43
C PRO A 558 -23.38 3.06 3.57
N SER A 559 -23.64 3.11 2.27
CA SER A 559 -22.95 3.97 1.33
C SER A 559 -23.87 4.46 0.22
N ALA A 560 -23.66 5.70 -0.24
CA ALA A 560 -24.41 6.28 -1.33
C ALA A 560 -23.49 7.18 -2.18
N SER A 561 -23.70 7.20 -3.48
CA SER A 561 -23.06 8.18 -4.35
C SER A 561 -23.97 8.56 -5.51
N VAL A 562 -23.90 9.84 -5.89
CA VAL A 562 -24.63 10.38 -7.04
C VAL A 562 -23.62 11.21 -7.86
N GLY A 563 -23.56 10.94 -9.14
CA GLY A 563 -22.74 11.67 -10.09
C GLY A 563 -23.60 12.26 -11.20
N TYR A 564 -23.37 13.52 -11.53
CA TYR A 564 -24.00 14.22 -12.62
C TYR A 564 -22.95 14.74 -13.59
N ARG A 565 -22.97 14.25 -14.82
CA ARG A 565 -22.13 14.72 -15.91
C ARG A 565 -22.79 15.94 -16.57
N ILE A 566 -22.28 17.12 -16.27
CA ILE A 566 -22.81 18.37 -16.83
C ILE A 566 -22.57 18.38 -18.35
N ASN A 567 -21.34 18.04 -18.75
CA ASN A 567 -20.94 17.81 -20.15
C ASN A 567 -19.72 16.83 -20.15
N ASP A 568 -19.05 16.67 -21.29
CA ASP A 568 -17.94 15.70 -21.41
C ASP A 568 -16.69 16.06 -20.56
N GLU A 569 -16.53 17.34 -20.23
CA GLU A 569 -15.41 17.85 -19.44
C GLU A 569 -15.78 18.06 -17.96
N ASN A 570 -17.05 18.34 -17.65
CA ASN A 570 -17.51 18.76 -16.33
C ASN A 570 -18.34 17.71 -15.63
N ASN A 571 -17.93 17.34 -14.43
CA ASN A 571 -18.59 16.36 -13.59
C ASN A 571 -18.78 16.89 -12.16
N LEU A 572 -19.96 16.68 -11.61
CA LEU A 572 -20.28 16.91 -10.22
C LEU A 572 -20.59 15.57 -9.54
N ARG A 573 -20.02 15.32 -8.38
CA ARG A 573 -20.22 14.09 -7.63
C ARG A 573 -20.45 14.37 -6.15
N PHE A 574 -21.49 13.76 -5.62
CA PHE A 574 -21.78 13.70 -4.20
C PHE A 574 -21.57 12.27 -3.72
N GLY A 575 -20.95 12.09 -2.55
CA GLY A 575 -20.72 10.81 -1.92
C GLY A 575 -20.98 10.83 -0.42
N TYR A 576 -21.56 9.77 0.06
CA TYR A 576 -21.68 9.47 1.48
C TYR A 576 -21.23 8.03 1.72
N ASN A 577 -20.41 7.83 2.74
CA ASN A 577 -20.11 6.49 3.26
C ASN A 577 -19.92 6.54 4.77
N MET A 578 -20.30 5.45 5.43
CA MET A 578 -19.93 5.19 6.79
C MET A 578 -18.77 4.20 6.85
N ARG A 579 -17.89 4.35 7.81
CA ARG A 579 -16.80 3.44 8.14
C ARG A 579 -16.81 3.16 9.62
N ILE A 580 -16.31 1.99 10.00
CA ILE A 580 -16.22 1.59 11.40
C ILE A 580 -14.77 1.42 11.82
N TYR A 581 -14.54 1.69 13.09
CA TYR A 581 -13.29 1.33 13.78
C TYR A 581 -13.67 0.51 15.03
N ARG A 582 -13.17 -0.72 15.09
CA ARG A 582 -13.46 -1.64 16.19
C ARG A 582 -12.51 -1.39 17.35
N PRO A 583 -13.00 -1.46 18.61
CA PRO A 583 -12.13 -1.33 19.76
C PRO A 583 -11.06 -2.44 19.75
N GLY A 584 -9.82 -2.03 20.02
CA GLY A 584 -8.70 -2.96 20.15
C GLY A 584 -8.72 -3.70 21.48
N ILE A 585 -7.93 -4.78 21.58
CA ILE A 585 -7.87 -5.62 22.80
C ILE A 585 -7.48 -4.83 24.05
N TRP A 586 -6.60 -3.85 23.94
CA TRP A 586 -6.13 -3.03 25.06
C TRP A 586 -7.25 -2.14 25.65
N SER A 587 -8.13 -1.63 24.79
CA SER A 587 -9.28 -0.85 25.26
C SER A 587 -10.43 -1.70 25.78
N LEU A 588 -10.47 -2.99 25.40
CA LEU A 588 -11.51 -3.95 25.83
C LEU A 588 -11.11 -4.77 27.06
N ASN A 589 -9.80 -4.95 27.33
CA ASN A 589 -9.33 -5.83 28.41
C ASN A 589 -9.81 -5.35 29.77
N PRO A 590 -10.69 -6.11 30.48
CA PRO A 590 -11.23 -5.72 31.78
C PRO A 590 -10.23 -5.79 32.93
N TYR A 591 -9.03 -6.33 32.68
CA TYR A 591 -7.98 -6.40 33.68
C TYR A 591 -7.59 -5.01 34.20
N LEU A 592 -7.44 -4.89 35.53
CA LEU A 592 -6.96 -3.66 36.17
C LEU A 592 -5.44 -3.67 36.24
N ASP A 593 -4.78 -2.86 35.40
CA ASP A 593 -3.32 -2.62 35.48
C ASP A 593 -3.03 -1.72 36.68
N GLN A 594 -2.31 -2.29 37.65
CA GLN A 594 -1.92 -1.65 38.92
C GLN A 594 -0.37 -1.55 39.05
N LYS A 595 0.36 -1.66 37.95
CA LYS A 595 1.84 -1.56 37.93
C LYS A 595 2.34 -0.29 38.56
N ASN A 596 1.64 0.81 38.28
CA ASN A 596 1.82 2.06 38.98
C ASN A 596 0.63 2.25 39.94
N PRO A 597 0.84 2.14 41.27
CA PRO A 597 -0.24 2.28 42.23
C PRO A 597 -0.86 3.68 42.25
N GLU A 598 -0.21 4.70 41.70
CA GLU A 598 -0.74 6.05 41.58
C GLU A 598 -1.51 6.28 40.26
N SER A 599 -1.45 5.32 39.32
CA SER A 599 -2.05 5.44 38.01
C SER A 599 -2.57 4.09 37.51
N LEU A 600 -3.82 3.83 37.83
CA LEU A 600 -4.51 2.59 37.49
C LEU A 600 -5.16 2.70 36.10
N ARG A 601 -5.17 1.61 35.35
CA ARG A 601 -5.79 1.54 34.04
C ARG A 601 -6.63 0.27 33.87
N GLN A 602 -7.82 0.41 33.27
CA GLN A 602 -8.70 -0.72 32.99
C GLN A 602 -9.42 -0.50 31.66
N GLY A 603 -9.44 -1.53 30.81
CA GLY A 603 -10.24 -1.51 29.58
C GLY A 603 -11.74 -1.69 29.90
N ASN A 604 -12.57 -1.50 28.87
CA ASN A 604 -14.01 -1.60 28.96
C ASN A 604 -14.56 -2.58 27.91
N PRO A 605 -14.96 -3.79 28.28
CA PRO A 605 -15.48 -4.80 27.34
C PRO A 605 -16.82 -4.40 26.70
N ASN A 606 -17.51 -3.37 27.21
CA ASN A 606 -18.79 -2.87 26.69
C ASN A 606 -18.64 -1.80 25.60
N LEU A 607 -17.43 -1.53 25.12
CA LEU A 607 -17.21 -0.62 24.00
C LEU A 607 -17.88 -1.15 22.73
N VAL A 608 -18.38 -0.22 21.91
CA VAL A 608 -18.95 -0.52 20.60
C VAL A 608 -18.06 0.08 19.50
N SER A 609 -18.23 -0.41 18.26
CA SER A 609 -17.51 0.13 17.10
C SER A 609 -17.77 1.62 16.94
N GLU A 610 -16.71 2.40 16.70
CA GLU A 610 -16.84 3.79 16.27
C GLU A 610 -17.45 3.85 14.87
N LYS A 611 -18.31 4.84 14.64
CA LYS A 611 -18.99 5.05 13.36
C LYS A 611 -18.56 6.39 12.77
N ASN A 612 -17.70 6.34 11.78
CA ASN A 612 -17.21 7.51 11.07
C ASN A 612 -18.04 7.74 9.80
N HIS A 613 -18.73 8.86 9.74
CA HIS A 613 -19.54 9.30 8.60
C HIS A 613 -18.74 10.27 7.74
N ASN A 614 -18.72 10.04 6.44
CA ASN A 614 -18.01 10.87 5.46
C ASN A 614 -19.01 11.35 4.40
N VAL A 615 -19.11 12.66 4.27
CA VAL A 615 -19.87 13.34 3.20
C VAL A 615 -18.88 14.08 2.33
N GLN A 616 -18.96 13.94 1.02
CA GLN A 616 -18.08 14.64 0.10
C GLN A 616 -18.81 15.16 -1.13
N LEU A 617 -18.38 16.34 -1.60
CA LEU A 617 -18.78 16.94 -2.85
C LEU A 617 -17.54 17.19 -3.70
N THR A 618 -17.51 16.65 -4.91
CA THR A 618 -16.39 16.80 -5.83
C THR A 618 -16.87 17.42 -7.13
N TYR A 619 -16.29 18.54 -7.52
CA TYR A 619 -16.40 19.10 -8.87
C TYR A 619 -15.10 18.80 -9.63
N SER A 620 -15.21 18.36 -10.88
CA SER A 620 -14.07 18.05 -11.72
C SER A 620 -14.28 18.60 -13.13
N TYR A 621 -13.26 19.29 -13.63
CA TYR A 621 -13.14 19.73 -15.00
C TYR A 621 -11.89 19.11 -15.62
N PHE A 622 -12.03 18.35 -16.69
CA PHE A 622 -10.93 17.65 -17.35
C PHE A 622 -10.93 17.95 -18.85
N ALA A 623 -10.01 18.83 -19.26
CA ALA A 623 -9.73 19.13 -20.66
C ALA A 623 -8.26 18.82 -20.98
N ALA A 624 -7.91 18.73 -22.25
CA ALA A 624 -6.55 18.36 -22.69
C ALA A 624 -5.44 19.29 -22.18
N LYS A 625 -5.71 20.61 -22.10
CA LYS A 625 -4.73 21.61 -21.63
C LYS A 625 -4.79 21.88 -20.14
N PHE A 626 -5.98 21.79 -19.55
CA PHE A 626 -6.19 22.16 -18.16
C PHE A 626 -7.18 21.21 -17.49
N SER A 627 -6.82 20.72 -16.34
CA SER A 627 -7.67 19.86 -15.53
C SER A 627 -7.64 20.33 -14.09
N VAL A 628 -8.80 20.39 -13.47
CA VAL A 628 -8.96 20.71 -12.06
C VAL A 628 -9.98 19.77 -11.43
N SER A 629 -9.69 19.31 -10.20
CA SER A 629 -10.66 18.60 -9.38
C SER A 629 -10.62 19.18 -7.98
N CYS A 630 -11.74 19.65 -7.49
CA CYS A 630 -11.91 20.23 -6.16
C CYS A 630 -12.87 19.35 -5.36
N THR A 631 -12.45 18.91 -4.18
CA THR A 631 -13.26 18.10 -3.29
C THR A 631 -13.39 18.76 -1.94
N MET A 632 -14.60 19.00 -1.51
CA MET A 632 -14.98 19.33 -0.14
C MET A 632 -15.43 18.05 0.57
N ARG A 633 -14.88 17.80 1.74
CA ARG A 633 -15.27 16.66 2.58
C ARG A 633 -15.57 17.11 3.99
N TYR A 634 -16.62 16.54 4.55
CA TYR A 634 -16.93 16.65 5.96
C TYR A 634 -17.03 15.24 6.56
N SER A 635 -16.21 14.97 7.56
CA SER A 635 -16.19 13.71 8.29
C SER A 635 -16.59 13.95 9.75
N PHE A 636 -17.40 13.08 10.31
CA PHE A 636 -17.73 13.15 11.73
C PHE A 636 -17.91 11.78 12.36
N THR A 637 -17.49 11.68 13.61
CA THR A 637 -17.71 10.53 14.50
C THR A 637 -18.27 11.07 15.82
N ASN A 638 -19.37 10.51 16.30
CA ASN A 638 -20.02 10.97 17.53
C ASN A 638 -19.81 10.03 18.72
N ASN A 639 -19.13 8.91 18.50
CA ASN A 639 -18.89 7.84 19.46
C ASN A 639 -17.44 7.34 19.43
N ASN A 640 -16.47 8.26 19.27
CA ASN A 640 -15.07 7.91 19.38
C ASN A 640 -14.78 7.26 20.73
N ILE A 641 -13.94 6.26 20.72
CA ILE A 641 -13.41 5.62 21.92
C ILE A 641 -12.36 6.56 22.51
N SER A 642 -12.68 7.12 23.67
CA SER A 642 -11.81 8.05 24.37
C SER A 642 -11.38 7.44 25.70
N SER A 643 -10.11 7.64 26.07
CA SER A 643 -9.66 7.37 27.42
C SER A 643 -10.19 8.44 28.36
N VAL A 644 -10.80 8.01 29.48
CA VAL A 644 -11.31 8.88 30.53
C VAL A 644 -10.49 8.66 31.78
N THR A 645 -9.81 9.70 32.21
CA THR A 645 -9.01 9.67 33.43
C THR A 645 -9.73 10.49 34.51
N SER A 646 -9.93 9.90 35.66
CA SER A 646 -10.52 10.55 36.84
C SER A 646 -9.65 10.31 38.07
N LEU A 647 -9.67 11.26 39.01
CA LEU A 647 -9.08 11.07 40.33
C LEU A 647 -10.15 10.44 41.23
N VAL A 648 -9.87 9.27 41.76
CA VAL A 648 -10.78 8.50 42.62
C VAL A 648 -9.98 7.87 43.75
N GLU A 649 -10.66 7.60 44.89
CA GLU A 649 -10.03 6.82 45.94
C GLU A 649 -9.85 5.37 45.45
N ASP A 650 -8.68 4.77 45.70
CA ASP A 650 -8.34 3.42 45.23
C ASP A 650 -9.25 2.33 45.78
N ASN A 651 -9.85 2.55 46.96
CA ASN A 651 -10.85 1.68 47.62
C ASN A 651 -12.23 1.70 46.93
N THR A 652 -12.46 2.62 46.00
CA THR A 652 -13.71 2.69 45.22
C THR A 652 -13.63 1.88 43.91
N ILE A 653 -12.45 1.39 43.57
CA ILE A 653 -12.23 0.59 42.37
C ILE A 653 -12.25 -0.88 42.77
N GLU A 654 -13.17 -1.64 42.18
CA GLU A 654 -13.23 -3.09 42.34
C GLU A 654 -11.92 -3.71 41.79
N SER A 655 -11.38 -4.71 42.46
CA SER A 655 -10.16 -5.42 42.08
C SER A 655 -8.81 -4.74 42.40
N VAL A 656 -8.79 -3.62 43.09
CA VAL A 656 -7.53 -3.08 43.64
C VAL A 656 -6.98 -4.00 44.72
N LYS A 657 -5.74 -4.43 44.58
CA LYS A 657 -5.04 -5.22 45.59
C LYS A 657 -4.49 -4.29 46.67
N ASN A 658 -4.89 -4.51 47.93
CA ASN A 658 -4.45 -3.72 49.09
C ASN A 658 -4.76 -2.22 48.94
N PRO A 659 -6.07 -1.83 48.88
CA PRO A 659 -6.43 -0.44 48.73
C PRO A 659 -5.99 0.38 49.95
N THR A 660 -5.57 1.61 49.71
CA THR A 660 -5.01 2.51 50.73
C THR A 660 -5.97 3.65 51.12
N GLY A 661 -7.08 3.84 50.37
CA GLY A 661 -7.99 4.98 50.48
C GLY A 661 -7.39 6.28 49.95
N LYS A 662 -6.25 6.22 49.20
CA LYS A 662 -5.64 7.39 48.59
C LYS A 662 -6.24 7.70 47.24
N LEU A 663 -6.21 8.99 46.87
CA LEU A 663 -6.58 9.42 45.53
C LEU A 663 -5.56 8.93 44.51
N VAL A 664 -6.04 8.22 43.51
CA VAL A 664 -5.27 7.67 42.42
C VAL A 664 -5.89 8.11 41.08
N SER A 665 -5.05 8.18 40.05
CA SER A 665 -5.50 8.42 38.69
C SER A 665 -6.05 7.09 38.13
N TYR A 666 -7.34 7.05 37.81
CA TYR A 666 -8.00 5.88 37.18
C TYR A 666 -8.39 6.20 35.75
N THR A 667 -7.84 5.43 34.81
CA THR A 667 -8.10 5.58 33.38
C THR A 667 -8.87 4.39 32.84
N THR A 668 -10.02 4.66 32.20
CA THR A 668 -10.81 3.67 31.46
C THR A 668 -11.18 4.21 30.08
N TYR A 669 -11.94 3.44 29.29
CA TYR A 669 -12.35 3.80 27.94
C TYR A 669 -13.86 3.87 27.80
N ARG A 670 -14.34 4.85 27.03
CA ARG A 670 -15.79 5.04 26.76
C ARG A 670 -16.01 5.57 25.35
N ASN A 671 -17.17 5.26 24.76
CA ASN A 671 -17.60 5.81 23.46
C ASN A 671 -18.24 7.20 23.63
N ILE A 672 -17.47 8.20 24.03
CA ILE A 672 -17.96 9.55 24.35
C ILE A 672 -17.36 10.64 23.46
N GLY A 673 -16.26 10.35 22.75
CA GLY A 673 -15.58 11.32 21.92
C GLY A 673 -16.41 11.73 20.70
N ARG A 674 -16.24 12.98 20.29
CA ARG A 674 -16.75 13.54 19.04
C ARG A 674 -15.62 14.13 18.25
N THR A 675 -15.48 13.70 17.01
CA THR A 675 -14.51 14.27 16.06
C THR A 675 -15.27 14.80 14.86
N GLN A 676 -14.90 15.99 14.39
CA GLN A 676 -15.39 16.59 13.17
C GLN A 676 -14.18 17.08 12.37
N THR A 677 -14.16 16.80 11.07
CA THR A 677 -13.10 17.26 10.19
C THR A 677 -13.71 17.79 8.90
N ALA A 678 -13.45 19.04 8.59
CA ALA A 678 -13.76 19.65 7.31
C ALA A 678 -12.47 19.74 6.49
N SER A 679 -12.48 19.20 5.28
CA SER A 679 -11.30 19.17 4.41
C SER A 679 -11.62 19.75 3.04
N LEU A 680 -10.66 20.47 2.48
CA LEU A 680 -10.67 20.94 1.09
C LEU A 680 -9.44 20.39 0.40
N SER A 681 -9.62 19.71 -0.73
CA SER A 681 -8.52 19.27 -1.58
C SER A 681 -8.72 19.73 -3.01
N SER A 682 -7.65 20.15 -3.67
CA SER A 682 -7.68 20.57 -5.05
C SER A 682 -6.50 19.96 -5.80
N TYR A 683 -6.79 19.39 -6.95
CA TYR A 683 -5.82 18.91 -7.91
C TYR A 683 -5.87 19.81 -9.13
N VAL A 684 -4.72 20.29 -9.58
CA VAL A 684 -4.57 21.09 -10.80
C VAL A 684 -3.51 20.46 -11.68
N ASN A 685 -3.81 20.25 -12.94
CA ASN A 685 -2.84 19.85 -13.97
C ASN A 685 -2.99 20.79 -15.17
N TRP A 686 -1.94 21.53 -15.47
CA TRP A 686 -1.96 22.55 -16.52
C TRP A 686 -0.77 22.36 -17.48
N ASN A 687 -1.06 22.03 -18.72
CA ASN A 687 -0.10 22.02 -19.81
C ASN A 687 0.09 23.44 -20.32
N ILE A 688 1.02 24.20 -19.72
CA ILE A 688 1.28 25.62 -20.01
C ILE A 688 1.79 25.75 -21.45
N PHE A 689 2.78 24.93 -21.80
CA PHE A 689 3.35 24.84 -23.14
C PHE A 689 3.45 23.37 -23.56
N LYS A 690 3.80 23.11 -24.83
CA LYS A 690 3.93 21.76 -25.38
C LYS A 690 4.85 20.85 -24.52
N ASN A 691 5.89 21.45 -23.92
CA ASN A 691 6.92 20.75 -23.15
C ASN A 691 6.95 21.16 -21.66
N THR A 692 5.94 21.89 -21.18
CA THR A 692 5.90 22.37 -19.79
C THR A 692 4.54 22.08 -19.18
N ARG A 693 4.55 21.29 -18.12
CA ARG A 693 3.36 20.92 -17.35
C ARG A 693 3.54 21.32 -15.89
N LEU A 694 2.50 21.92 -15.32
CA LEU A 694 2.38 22.22 -13.90
C LEU A 694 1.35 21.26 -13.29
N THR A 695 1.75 20.52 -12.28
CA THR A 695 0.85 19.68 -11.49
C THR A 695 0.91 20.13 -10.05
N MET A 696 -0.24 20.39 -9.42
CA MET A 696 -0.36 20.80 -8.03
C MET A 696 -1.42 19.95 -7.31
N ASN A 697 -1.09 19.49 -6.12
CA ASN A 697 -2.03 18.95 -5.15
C ASN A 697 -2.03 19.87 -3.92
N LEU A 698 -3.20 20.44 -3.64
CA LEU A 698 -3.41 21.28 -2.47
C LEU A 698 -4.34 20.55 -1.50
N TRP A 699 -4.00 20.61 -0.24
CA TRP A 699 -4.79 20.00 0.82
C TRP A 699 -4.82 20.92 2.02
N GLY A 700 -5.99 21.07 2.62
CA GLY A 700 -6.19 21.73 3.90
C GLY A 700 -7.32 21.06 4.66
N ASP A 701 -7.16 20.92 5.96
CA ASP A 701 -8.20 20.40 6.83
C ASP A 701 -8.26 21.18 8.15
N TYR A 702 -9.46 21.26 8.66
CA TYR A 702 -9.74 21.75 10.01
C TYR A 702 -10.38 20.60 10.79
N SER A 703 -9.81 20.28 11.93
CA SER A 703 -10.29 19.22 12.82
C SER A 703 -10.69 19.77 14.18
N ASP A 704 -11.81 19.31 14.68
CA ASP A 704 -12.33 19.59 16.02
C ASP A 704 -12.59 18.27 16.74
N TYR A 705 -11.98 18.10 17.90
CA TYR A 705 -12.14 16.94 18.78
C TYR A 705 -12.66 17.36 20.15
N ASN A 706 -13.68 16.69 20.64
CA ASN A 706 -14.28 16.94 21.95
C ASN A 706 -14.72 15.63 22.59
N ASP A 707 -14.21 15.30 23.77
CA ASP A 707 -14.62 14.13 24.55
C ASP A 707 -15.88 14.36 25.41
N ARG A 708 -16.46 15.57 25.34
CA ARG A 708 -17.63 16.02 26.11
C ARG A 708 -17.47 16.04 27.64
N GLN A 709 -16.27 15.82 28.14
CA GLN A 709 -16.00 15.83 29.59
C GLN A 709 -14.83 16.73 29.96
N SER A 710 -13.66 16.55 29.36
CA SER A 710 -12.43 17.20 29.81
C SER A 710 -11.55 17.76 28.70
N LEU A 711 -11.69 17.30 27.48
CA LEU A 711 -10.78 17.63 26.39
C LEU A 711 -11.52 18.22 25.18
N HIS A 712 -11.09 19.41 24.79
CA HIS A 712 -11.48 20.04 23.54
C HIS A 712 -10.23 20.52 22.80
N ASN A 713 -9.92 19.92 21.66
CA ASN A 713 -8.80 20.27 20.81
C ASN A 713 -9.28 20.60 19.40
N TYR A 714 -8.70 21.62 18.79
CA TYR A 714 -8.93 21.97 17.40
C TYR A 714 -7.62 22.37 16.73
N GLY A 715 -7.56 22.19 15.39
CA GLY A 715 -6.36 22.52 14.64
C GLY A 715 -6.60 22.47 13.12
N TYR A 716 -5.66 22.98 12.36
CA TYR A 716 -5.62 23.02 10.90
C TYR A 716 -4.26 22.56 10.39
#